data_35a599e23af0f6e2fcae773bef1f66e2
#
_entry.id   35a599e23af0f6e2fcae773bef1f66e2
#
_cell.length_a   1.000
_cell.length_b   1.000
_cell.length_c   1.000
_cell.angle_alpha   90.00
_cell.angle_beta   90.00
_cell.angle_gamma   90.00
#
_symmetry.space_group_name_H-M   'P 1'
#
loop_
_entity.id
_entity.type
_entity.pdbx_description
1 polymer ?
#
loop_
_entity_poly.entity_id
_entity_poly.type
_entity_poly.pdbx_seq_one_letter_code
_entity_poly.pdbx_strand_id
1 'polypeptide(L)'
;MLSVQGLGLHHSGTYLFQNVNFTIKKDDKIGLVGKNGAGKSTLLKMLSGEINFYEGNVVPEGNITIGFLKQDLDFVKGRTVWAETMQAFEQINAWKNELEDVNHQMATRTDYESDSYTDLINKMTELNDLLMNHDAYNLEGDMEKVLFGLGFKADDFQKITDEFSGGWRMRIELAKLLLQKNDIMLLDEPTNHLDMESIMWLENFLKDYPGAIVLVSHDKQFMTAVCNRTFDINNKKVDDYKANYSKYLVMREDRREKLIQAKKNQDAEIKQMEDNINKFRASATKASFAQSLIKKLDKIERIEVDNEDVSKFNIRFVQSQVPGKIIFEAENLGKAYGEKQIFDDVDFIVQRGDRIALLGQNGQGKTTLAKILAGDIKDYSGTWNLGHNVNIGYFAQNQEEVLTPNKTVQEEAEDAATEETRPRVRDLLGSFLFQGEAVNKKTKVLSGGERNRLALCKLLLRPFNTLIMDEPTNHLDIQSKEIIKLALQKFEGTLIVISHDREFLQGLCDKIYEFRDGKMKEFLGDINEYLEFRQKESIREISAEKAKLHGEETKVEVKTKKEDKPATETQQSTIVSKEQKNIQNKLKKVEEKITELETKVEEFEASFTKENPSEETLEKYNSTKEELDLALQEWEYLGTQLD
;
A
#
# COMPACT_ATOMS: atom_id res chain seq x y z
N MET A 1 2.17 -15.60 22.34
CA MET A 1 1.46 -16.00 21.12
C MET A 1 2.38 -16.72 20.13
N LEU A 2 3.40 -16.09 19.54
CA LEU A 2 4.40 -16.77 18.74
C LEU A 2 5.79 -16.27 19.13
N SER A 3 6.71 -17.19 19.52
CA SER A 3 8.09 -16.86 19.89
C SER A 3 9.07 -17.47 18.89
N VAL A 4 9.95 -16.63 18.35
CA VAL A 4 11.03 -17.03 17.42
C VAL A 4 12.35 -16.92 18.15
N GLN A 5 13.12 -17.99 18.18
CA GLN A 5 14.37 -18.10 18.96
C GLN A 5 15.50 -18.68 18.11
N GLY A 6 16.55 -17.88 17.93
CA GLY A 6 17.77 -18.28 17.23
C GLY A 6 17.57 -18.65 15.76
N LEU A 7 16.55 -18.07 15.10
CA LEU A 7 16.20 -18.42 13.72
C LEU A 7 17.36 -18.10 12.77
N GLY A 8 17.78 -19.10 11.99
CA GLY A 8 18.81 -19.00 10.97
C GLY A 8 18.44 -19.78 9.72
N LEU A 9 18.78 -19.24 8.55
CA LEU A 9 18.58 -19.89 7.26
C LEU A 9 19.77 -19.69 6.33
N HIS A 10 20.32 -20.81 5.85
CA HIS A 10 21.33 -20.82 4.80
C HIS A 10 20.69 -20.87 3.41
N HIS A 11 21.13 -19.99 2.53
CA HIS A 11 20.76 -20.03 1.12
C HIS A 11 22.02 -19.91 0.25
N SER A 12 22.25 -20.88 -0.64
CA SER A 12 23.37 -20.88 -1.60
C SER A 12 24.74 -20.59 -0.96
N GLY A 13 25.01 -21.15 0.24
CA GLY A 13 26.32 -21.03 0.91
C GLY A 13 26.51 -19.76 1.76
N THR A 14 25.48 -18.90 1.84
CA THR A 14 25.49 -17.70 2.70
C THR A 14 24.26 -17.69 3.60
N TYR A 15 24.40 -17.10 4.80
CA TYR A 15 23.23 -16.88 5.66
C TYR A 15 22.31 -15.81 5.05
N LEU A 16 21.02 -16.13 4.97
CA LEU A 16 19.95 -15.16 4.74
C LEU A 16 19.53 -14.53 6.06
N PHE A 17 19.39 -15.35 7.11
CA PHE A 17 19.13 -14.95 8.50
C PHE A 17 20.13 -15.61 9.43
N GLN A 18 20.50 -14.92 10.50
CA GLN A 18 21.42 -15.44 11.52
C GLN A 18 20.98 -14.98 12.91
N ASN A 19 20.66 -15.96 13.77
CA ASN A 19 20.29 -15.74 15.18
C ASN A 19 19.19 -14.68 15.37
N VAL A 20 18.10 -14.79 14.60
CA VAL A 20 16.95 -13.90 14.69
C VAL A 20 16.05 -14.28 15.87
N ASN A 21 15.73 -13.31 16.71
CA ASN A 21 14.91 -13.48 17.90
C ASN A 21 13.85 -12.39 18.00
N PHE A 22 12.57 -12.78 18.09
CA PHE A 22 11.46 -11.86 18.36
C PHE A 22 10.22 -12.61 18.86
N THR A 23 9.24 -11.86 19.35
CA THR A 23 7.94 -12.39 19.78
C THR A 23 6.81 -11.59 19.11
N ILE A 24 5.76 -12.28 18.68
CA ILE A 24 4.53 -11.69 18.15
C ILE A 24 3.44 -11.85 19.21
N LYS A 25 2.79 -10.74 19.59
CA LYS A 25 1.67 -10.68 20.54
C LYS A 25 0.35 -10.53 19.79
N LYS A 26 -0.78 -10.74 20.48
CA LYS A 26 -2.13 -10.70 19.88
C LYS A 26 -2.47 -9.39 19.16
N ASP A 27 -2.06 -8.26 19.72
CA ASP A 27 -2.43 -6.94 19.19
C ASP A 27 -1.35 -6.33 18.28
N ASP A 28 -0.29 -7.09 17.97
CA ASP A 28 0.81 -6.62 17.16
C ASP A 28 0.40 -6.51 15.68
N LYS A 29 0.52 -5.33 15.11
CA LYS A 29 0.40 -5.06 13.68
C LYS A 29 1.80 -4.72 13.16
N ILE A 30 2.51 -5.73 12.66
CA ILE A 30 3.93 -5.64 12.36
C ILE A 30 4.14 -5.38 10.87
N GLY A 31 4.82 -4.27 10.54
CA GLY A 31 5.33 -4.02 9.20
C GLY A 31 6.72 -4.65 9.03
N LEU A 32 6.87 -5.59 8.11
CA LEU A 32 8.15 -6.23 7.81
C LEU A 32 8.82 -5.52 6.64
N VAL A 33 9.92 -4.84 6.91
CA VAL A 33 10.65 -4.04 5.93
C VAL A 33 12.06 -4.57 5.68
N GLY A 34 12.68 -4.15 4.60
CA GLY A 34 14.03 -4.56 4.19
C GLY A 34 14.21 -4.48 2.68
N LYS A 35 15.46 -4.51 2.21
CA LYS A 35 15.80 -4.48 0.78
C LYS A 35 15.17 -5.67 0.04
N ASN A 36 15.00 -5.54 -1.28
CA ASN A 36 14.60 -6.68 -2.10
C ASN A 36 15.65 -7.79 -2.01
N GLY A 37 15.18 -9.04 -1.82
CA GLY A 37 16.07 -10.17 -1.57
C GLY A 37 16.57 -10.31 -0.12
N ALA A 38 16.17 -9.43 0.81
CA ALA A 38 16.52 -9.57 2.24
C ALA A 38 15.86 -10.76 2.94
N GLY A 39 14.88 -11.43 2.28
CA GLY A 39 14.23 -12.62 2.81
C GLY A 39 12.85 -12.36 3.44
N LYS A 40 12.19 -11.22 3.18
CA LYS A 40 10.86 -10.90 3.74
C LYS A 40 9.85 -12.03 3.53
N SER A 41 9.60 -12.42 2.29
CA SER A 41 8.68 -13.51 1.93
C SER A 41 9.15 -14.88 2.50
N THR A 42 10.46 -15.09 2.56
CA THR A 42 11.04 -16.31 3.14
C THR A 42 10.74 -16.40 4.64
N LEU A 43 10.87 -15.28 5.37
CA LEU A 43 10.52 -15.21 6.78
C LEU A 43 9.02 -15.51 7.00
N LEU A 44 8.13 -14.96 6.19
CA LEU A 44 6.70 -15.27 6.26
C LEU A 44 6.43 -16.76 6.03
N LYS A 45 7.08 -17.38 5.03
CA LYS A 45 6.97 -18.83 4.76
C LYS A 45 7.52 -19.70 5.89
N MET A 46 8.53 -19.24 6.63
CA MET A 46 9.02 -19.93 7.82
C MET A 46 8.02 -19.82 8.99
N LEU A 47 7.42 -18.65 9.17
CA LEU A 47 6.40 -18.42 10.21
C LEU A 47 5.10 -19.18 9.91
N SER A 48 4.72 -19.35 8.65
CA SER A 48 3.55 -20.12 8.23
C SER A 48 3.76 -21.65 8.31
N GLY A 49 5.02 -22.11 8.47
CA GLY A 49 5.36 -23.52 8.46
C GLY A 49 5.50 -24.13 7.06
N GLU A 50 5.48 -23.34 5.99
CA GLU A 50 5.77 -23.83 4.63
C GLU A 50 7.25 -24.23 4.47
N ILE A 51 8.14 -23.53 5.16
CA ILE A 51 9.57 -23.85 5.21
C ILE A 51 9.91 -24.37 6.61
N ASN A 52 10.32 -25.65 6.72
CA ASN A 52 10.60 -26.31 7.98
C ASN A 52 12.10 -26.62 8.20
N PHE A 53 12.96 -26.32 7.21
CA PHE A 53 14.40 -26.56 7.29
C PHE A 53 15.14 -25.25 7.61
N TYR A 54 15.28 -24.95 8.89
CA TYR A 54 15.98 -23.78 9.41
C TYR A 54 16.63 -24.09 10.78
N GLU A 55 17.58 -23.26 11.19
CA GLU A 55 18.16 -23.30 12.54
C GLU A 55 17.25 -22.55 13.52
N GLY A 56 17.25 -22.96 14.77
CA GLY A 56 16.43 -22.34 15.82
C GLY A 56 15.01 -22.91 15.88
N ASN A 57 14.13 -22.19 16.58
CA ASN A 57 12.77 -22.65 16.86
C ASN A 57 11.74 -21.55 16.65
N VAL A 58 10.61 -21.93 16.07
CA VAL A 58 9.38 -21.13 16.02
C VAL A 58 8.37 -21.82 16.93
N VAL A 59 8.07 -21.22 18.08
CA VAL A 59 7.27 -21.85 19.15
C VAL A 59 5.96 -21.08 19.32
N PRO A 60 4.81 -21.66 18.91
CA PRO A 60 3.50 -21.12 19.23
C PRO A 60 3.14 -21.37 20.70
N GLU A 61 2.54 -20.41 21.36
CA GLU A 61 1.95 -20.56 22.69
C GLU A 61 0.49 -20.99 22.57
N GLY A 62 0.23 -22.28 22.77
CA GLY A 62 -1.09 -22.87 22.62
C GLY A 62 -1.45 -23.21 21.16
N ASN A 63 -2.74 -23.49 20.94
CA ASN A 63 -3.30 -23.76 19.60
C ASN A 63 -3.62 -22.43 18.92
N ILE A 64 -2.65 -21.84 18.22
CA ILE A 64 -2.87 -20.63 17.42
C ILE A 64 -3.06 -20.98 15.95
N THR A 65 -3.98 -20.27 15.30
CA THR A 65 -4.21 -20.36 13.87
C THR A 65 -3.37 -19.32 13.13
N ILE A 66 -2.66 -19.74 12.08
CA ILE A 66 -1.83 -18.86 11.26
C ILE A 66 -2.36 -18.91 9.82
N GLY A 67 -2.84 -17.79 9.34
CA GLY A 67 -3.25 -17.62 7.95
C GLY A 67 -2.14 -16.96 7.14
N PHE A 68 -1.88 -17.47 5.94
CA PHE A 68 -0.87 -16.91 5.03
C PHE A 68 -1.44 -16.72 3.63
N LEU A 69 -1.28 -15.50 3.08
CA LEU A 69 -1.68 -15.19 1.72
C LEU A 69 -0.66 -15.81 0.74
N LYS A 70 -1.08 -16.86 0.04
CA LYS A 70 -0.24 -17.52 -0.96
C LYS A 70 -0.23 -16.74 -2.27
N GLN A 71 0.92 -16.71 -2.94
CA GLN A 71 1.06 -16.11 -4.26
C GLN A 71 0.68 -17.07 -5.39
N ASP A 72 0.84 -18.38 -5.17
CA ASP A 72 0.43 -19.41 -6.11
C ASP A 72 -1.05 -19.78 -5.88
N LEU A 73 -1.85 -19.68 -6.93
CA LEU A 73 -3.31 -19.82 -6.89
C LEU A 73 -3.72 -21.20 -7.44
N ASP A 74 -4.14 -22.08 -6.55
CA ASP A 74 -4.72 -23.39 -6.90
C ASP A 74 -6.25 -23.34 -6.79
N PHE A 75 -6.92 -22.79 -7.81
CA PHE A 75 -8.38 -22.81 -7.87
C PHE A 75 -8.93 -24.10 -8.50
N VAL A 76 -9.94 -24.67 -7.88
CA VAL A 76 -10.72 -25.75 -8.49
C VAL A 76 -11.60 -25.15 -9.59
N LYS A 77 -11.40 -25.63 -10.83
CA LYS A 77 -12.16 -25.15 -11.99
C LYS A 77 -13.67 -25.33 -11.82
N GLY A 78 -14.42 -24.37 -12.33
CA GLY A 78 -15.88 -24.43 -12.38
C GLY A 78 -16.61 -23.98 -11.12
N ARG A 79 -15.91 -23.49 -10.08
CA ARG A 79 -16.54 -22.89 -8.89
C ARG A 79 -16.88 -21.43 -9.10
N THR A 80 -18.01 -20.98 -8.54
CA THR A 80 -18.35 -19.57 -8.49
C THR A 80 -17.52 -18.83 -7.45
N VAL A 81 -17.42 -17.49 -7.57
CA VAL A 81 -16.76 -16.63 -6.57
C VAL A 81 -17.33 -16.89 -5.17
N TRP A 82 -18.66 -16.99 -5.06
CA TRP A 82 -19.35 -17.28 -3.80
C TRP A 82 -18.96 -18.63 -3.21
N ALA A 83 -19.03 -19.69 -4.02
CA ALA A 83 -18.70 -21.04 -3.58
C ALA A 83 -17.22 -21.21 -3.21
N GLU A 84 -16.33 -20.50 -3.91
CA GLU A 84 -14.90 -20.52 -3.59
C GLU A 84 -14.61 -19.74 -2.28
N THR A 85 -15.24 -18.57 -2.10
CA THR A 85 -15.08 -17.79 -0.86
C THR A 85 -15.66 -18.50 0.36
N MET A 86 -16.76 -19.26 0.19
CA MET A 86 -17.38 -20.07 1.25
C MET A 86 -16.43 -21.13 1.84
N GLN A 87 -15.37 -21.51 1.13
CA GLN A 87 -14.35 -22.43 1.67
C GLN A 87 -13.59 -21.85 2.88
N ALA A 88 -13.57 -20.53 3.04
CA ALA A 88 -13.03 -19.92 4.25
C ALA A 88 -13.69 -20.47 5.53
N PHE A 89 -14.90 -20.95 5.42
CA PHE A 89 -15.74 -21.46 6.52
C PHE A 89 -15.87 -22.99 6.55
N GLU A 90 -14.99 -23.72 5.86
CA GLU A 90 -15.05 -25.18 5.78
C GLU A 90 -15.14 -25.84 7.15
N GLN A 91 -14.34 -25.37 8.14
CA GLN A 91 -14.38 -25.88 9.50
C GLN A 91 -15.72 -25.57 10.20
N ILE A 92 -16.25 -24.37 10.03
CA ILE A 92 -17.56 -23.98 10.60
C ILE A 92 -18.68 -24.81 9.97
N ASN A 93 -18.63 -25.04 8.67
CA ASN A 93 -19.59 -25.89 7.98
C ASN A 93 -19.49 -27.35 8.43
N ALA A 94 -18.28 -27.85 8.70
CA ALA A 94 -18.08 -29.17 9.29
C ALA A 94 -18.76 -29.28 10.67
N TRP A 95 -18.57 -28.27 11.54
CA TRP A 95 -19.25 -28.24 12.85
C TRP A 95 -20.78 -28.13 12.73
N LYS A 96 -21.30 -27.37 11.77
CA LYS A 96 -22.76 -27.31 11.52
C LYS A 96 -23.32 -28.66 11.10
N ASN A 97 -22.66 -29.34 10.18
CA ASN A 97 -23.08 -30.67 9.73
C ASN A 97 -23.02 -31.68 10.88
N GLU A 98 -21.94 -31.62 11.69
CA GLU A 98 -21.78 -32.48 12.86
C GLU A 98 -22.87 -32.22 13.92
N LEU A 99 -23.25 -30.95 14.13
CA LEU A 99 -24.35 -30.57 15.01
C LEU A 99 -25.70 -31.09 14.50
N GLU A 100 -25.95 -31.03 13.18
CA GLU A 100 -27.13 -31.61 12.57
C GLU A 100 -27.20 -33.14 12.75
N ASP A 101 -26.08 -33.84 12.59
CA ASP A 101 -25.98 -35.27 12.82
C ASP A 101 -26.23 -35.63 14.29
N VAL A 102 -25.66 -34.87 15.23
CA VAL A 102 -25.92 -35.04 16.68
C VAL A 102 -27.39 -34.81 17.00
N ASN A 103 -28.01 -33.75 16.47
CA ASN A 103 -29.43 -33.45 16.66
C ASN A 103 -30.33 -34.57 16.09
N HIS A 104 -30.00 -35.11 14.90
CA HIS A 104 -30.72 -36.21 14.31
C HIS A 104 -30.60 -37.48 15.15
N GLN A 105 -29.42 -37.81 15.67
CA GLN A 105 -29.20 -38.95 16.55
C GLN A 105 -30.00 -38.78 17.85
N MET A 106 -30.03 -37.59 18.46
CA MET A 106 -30.82 -37.32 19.67
C MET A 106 -32.31 -37.44 19.43
N ALA A 107 -32.82 -37.01 18.28
CA ALA A 107 -34.23 -37.10 17.92
C ALA A 107 -34.71 -38.54 17.65
N THR A 108 -33.83 -39.45 17.24
CA THR A 108 -34.19 -40.83 16.88
C THR A 108 -33.97 -41.84 18.01
N ARG A 109 -33.20 -41.49 19.05
CA ARG A 109 -32.88 -42.34 20.20
C ARG A 109 -33.92 -42.21 21.29
N THR A 110 -34.14 -43.29 22.02
CA THR A 110 -35.08 -43.36 23.16
C THR A 110 -34.40 -43.71 24.50
N ASP A 111 -33.10 -43.94 24.48
CA ASP A 111 -32.29 -44.32 25.65
C ASP A 111 -31.69 -43.12 26.39
N TYR A 112 -32.55 -42.23 26.83
CA TYR A 112 -32.21 -40.94 27.44
C TYR A 112 -31.31 -41.00 28.72
N GLU A 113 -31.25 -42.12 29.39
CA GLU A 113 -30.47 -42.34 30.63
C GLU A 113 -29.10 -42.98 30.36
N SER A 114 -28.76 -43.24 29.11
CA SER A 114 -27.49 -43.87 28.77
C SER A 114 -26.30 -42.88 28.79
N ASP A 115 -25.10 -43.37 29.18
CA ASP A 115 -23.88 -42.56 29.16
C ASP A 115 -23.65 -42.00 27.72
N SER A 116 -23.92 -42.81 26.70
CA SER A 116 -23.74 -42.40 25.31
C SER A 116 -24.75 -41.31 24.86
N TYR A 117 -25.91 -41.19 25.48
CA TYR A 117 -26.83 -40.06 25.23
C TYR A 117 -26.33 -38.78 25.93
N THR A 118 -25.74 -38.93 27.11
CA THR A 118 -25.10 -37.83 27.84
C THR A 118 -23.89 -37.28 27.04
N ASP A 119 -23.11 -38.15 26.41
CA ASP A 119 -22.01 -37.74 25.52
C ASP A 119 -22.50 -36.94 24.31
N LEU A 120 -23.65 -37.30 23.72
CA LEU A 120 -24.26 -36.51 22.64
C LEU A 120 -24.69 -35.11 23.11
N ILE A 121 -25.25 -34.99 24.34
CA ILE A 121 -25.62 -33.68 24.92
C ILE A 121 -24.38 -32.81 25.12
N ASN A 122 -23.31 -33.37 25.67
CA ASN A 122 -22.05 -32.68 25.87
C ASN A 122 -21.45 -32.21 24.54
N LYS A 123 -21.46 -33.08 23.53
CA LYS A 123 -20.99 -32.75 22.19
C LYS A 123 -21.83 -31.67 21.50
N MET A 124 -23.17 -31.73 21.64
CA MET A 124 -24.07 -30.67 21.16
C MET A 124 -23.74 -29.32 21.79
N THR A 125 -23.49 -29.30 23.11
CA THR A 125 -23.16 -28.09 23.84
C THR A 125 -21.81 -27.53 23.36
N GLU A 126 -20.78 -28.38 23.23
CA GLU A 126 -19.47 -28.00 22.71
C GLU A 126 -19.53 -27.42 21.29
N LEU A 127 -20.28 -28.08 20.38
CA LEU A 127 -20.45 -27.59 19.01
C LEU A 127 -21.22 -26.25 18.95
N ASN A 128 -22.25 -26.08 19.80
CA ASN A 128 -22.95 -24.79 19.87
C ASN A 128 -22.05 -23.69 20.40
N ASP A 129 -21.23 -23.94 21.43
CA ASP A 129 -20.27 -22.98 21.95
C ASP A 129 -19.23 -22.59 20.88
N LEU A 130 -18.72 -23.56 20.13
CA LEU A 130 -17.81 -23.30 19.00
C LEU A 130 -18.47 -22.44 17.93
N LEU A 131 -19.68 -22.76 17.52
CA LEU A 131 -20.43 -22.00 16.50
C LEU A 131 -20.77 -20.58 16.98
N MET A 132 -21.10 -20.40 18.25
CA MET A 132 -21.35 -19.06 18.82
C MET A 132 -20.07 -18.24 18.89
N ASN A 133 -18.96 -18.83 19.34
CA ASN A 133 -17.66 -18.14 19.45
C ASN A 133 -17.10 -17.69 18.09
N HIS A 134 -17.50 -18.35 16.99
CA HIS A 134 -17.06 -18.02 15.64
C HIS A 134 -18.09 -17.23 14.82
N ASP A 135 -19.13 -16.64 15.46
CA ASP A 135 -20.18 -15.88 14.77
C ASP A 135 -20.80 -16.62 13.57
N ALA A 136 -20.98 -17.94 13.68
CA ALA A 136 -21.37 -18.84 12.60
C ALA A 136 -22.75 -18.53 11.96
N TYR A 137 -23.49 -17.58 12.52
CA TYR A 137 -24.84 -17.21 12.06
C TYR A 137 -24.87 -16.05 11.08
N ASN A 138 -23.76 -15.30 10.92
CA ASN A 138 -23.68 -14.13 10.02
C ASN A 138 -22.62 -14.27 8.90
N LEU A 139 -22.26 -15.50 8.53
CA LEU A 139 -21.18 -15.77 7.56
C LEU A 139 -21.42 -15.14 6.19
N GLU A 140 -22.66 -15.17 5.70
CA GLU A 140 -23.03 -14.60 4.41
C GLU A 140 -22.87 -13.08 4.41
N GLY A 141 -23.31 -12.39 5.47
CA GLY A 141 -23.16 -10.95 5.60
C GLY A 141 -21.70 -10.50 5.73
N ASP A 142 -20.87 -11.28 6.44
CA ASP A 142 -19.43 -11.02 6.52
C ASP A 142 -18.76 -11.23 5.14
N MET A 143 -19.15 -12.27 4.42
CA MET A 143 -18.65 -12.57 3.09
C MET A 143 -19.01 -11.49 2.08
N GLU A 144 -20.27 -11.04 2.06
CA GLU A 144 -20.70 -9.91 1.23
C GLU A 144 -19.88 -8.65 1.52
N LYS A 145 -19.73 -8.31 2.82
CA LYS A 145 -18.96 -7.14 3.25
C LYS A 145 -17.51 -7.18 2.75
N VAL A 146 -16.86 -8.34 2.83
CA VAL A 146 -15.47 -8.51 2.39
C VAL A 146 -15.37 -8.49 0.86
N LEU A 147 -16.26 -9.18 0.14
CA LEU A 147 -16.25 -9.20 -1.32
C LEU A 147 -16.54 -7.81 -1.91
N PHE A 148 -17.55 -7.09 -1.42
CA PHE A 148 -17.81 -5.71 -1.84
C PHE A 148 -16.63 -4.79 -1.55
N GLY A 149 -16.01 -4.91 -0.36
CA GLY A 149 -14.84 -4.14 0.01
C GLY A 149 -13.62 -4.38 -0.89
N LEU A 150 -13.49 -5.58 -1.44
CA LEU A 150 -12.44 -5.93 -2.41
C LEU A 150 -12.84 -5.62 -3.86
N GLY A 151 -13.98 -4.94 -4.09
CA GLY A 151 -14.40 -4.40 -5.39
C GLY A 151 -15.24 -5.35 -6.25
N PHE A 152 -15.71 -6.50 -5.73
CA PHE A 152 -16.67 -7.34 -6.42
C PHE A 152 -18.06 -6.69 -6.40
N LYS A 153 -18.83 -6.91 -7.46
CA LYS A 153 -20.25 -6.52 -7.56
C LYS A 153 -21.14 -7.73 -7.24
N ALA A 154 -22.39 -7.50 -6.88
CA ALA A 154 -23.35 -8.59 -6.62
C ALA A 154 -23.45 -9.60 -7.77
N ASP A 155 -23.43 -9.08 -9.02
CA ASP A 155 -23.48 -9.90 -10.24
C ASP A 155 -22.23 -10.81 -10.42
N ASP A 156 -21.12 -10.50 -9.76
CA ASP A 156 -19.88 -11.27 -9.85
C ASP A 156 -19.91 -12.52 -8.97
N PHE A 157 -20.76 -12.55 -7.95
CA PHE A 157 -20.78 -13.64 -6.95
C PHE A 157 -21.11 -15.01 -7.58
N GLN A 158 -21.95 -15.02 -8.60
CA GLN A 158 -22.36 -16.24 -9.30
C GLN A 158 -21.49 -16.58 -10.53
N LYS A 159 -20.55 -15.69 -10.92
CA LYS A 159 -19.62 -15.97 -12.01
C LYS A 159 -18.56 -16.98 -11.60
N ILE A 160 -18.12 -17.77 -12.58
CA ILE A 160 -17.07 -18.78 -12.37
C ILE A 160 -15.71 -18.10 -12.20
N THR A 161 -14.91 -18.56 -11.23
CA THR A 161 -13.58 -18.01 -10.94
C THR A 161 -12.63 -18.06 -12.14
N ASP A 162 -12.85 -18.97 -13.09
CA ASP A 162 -12.05 -19.11 -14.31
C ASP A 162 -12.21 -17.93 -15.28
N GLU A 163 -13.31 -17.17 -15.18
CA GLU A 163 -13.55 -15.98 -16.01
C GLU A 163 -12.76 -14.75 -15.54
N PHE A 164 -12.17 -14.83 -14.34
CA PHE A 164 -11.46 -13.71 -13.73
C PHE A 164 -9.95 -13.77 -14.00
N SER A 165 -9.35 -12.58 -14.12
CA SER A 165 -7.89 -12.46 -14.22
C SER A 165 -7.19 -12.91 -12.94
N GLY A 166 -5.85 -13.16 -13.01
CA GLY A 166 -5.06 -13.54 -11.86
C GLY A 166 -5.19 -12.58 -10.67
N GLY A 167 -5.24 -11.26 -10.94
CA GLY A 167 -5.42 -10.26 -9.89
C GLY A 167 -6.78 -10.37 -9.16
N TRP A 168 -7.85 -10.65 -9.88
CA TRP A 168 -9.16 -10.89 -9.27
C TRP A 168 -9.22 -12.19 -8.47
N ARG A 169 -8.55 -13.24 -8.95
CA ARG A 169 -8.42 -14.49 -8.20
C ARG A 169 -7.63 -14.28 -6.90
N MET A 170 -6.57 -13.46 -6.93
CA MET A 170 -5.85 -13.09 -5.71
C MET A 170 -6.73 -12.37 -4.70
N ARG A 171 -7.69 -11.53 -5.16
CA ARG A 171 -8.67 -10.89 -4.27
C ARG A 171 -9.61 -11.92 -3.61
N ILE A 172 -9.97 -13.02 -4.30
CA ILE A 172 -10.76 -14.10 -3.70
C ILE A 172 -9.97 -14.80 -2.60
N GLU A 173 -8.68 -15.12 -2.83
CA GLU A 173 -7.81 -15.71 -1.79
C GLU A 173 -7.65 -14.76 -0.60
N LEU A 174 -7.46 -13.48 -0.85
CA LEU A 174 -7.43 -12.48 0.22
C LEU A 174 -8.76 -12.46 0.98
N ALA A 175 -9.92 -12.51 0.30
CA ALA A 175 -11.22 -12.59 0.96
C ALA A 175 -11.33 -13.81 1.87
N LYS A 176 -10.92 -15.00 1.40
CA LYS A 176 -10.92 -16.23 2.19
C LYS A 176 -10.06 -16.07 3.45
N LEU A 177 -8.86 -15.51 3.31
CA LEU A 177 -7.96 -15.29 4.43
C LEU A 177 -8.53 -14.32 5.48
N LEU A 178 -9.13 -13.20 5.02
CA LEU A 178 -9.73 -12.20 5.92
C LEU A 178 -10.93 -12.76 6.70
N LEU A 179 -11.70 -13.68 6.08
CA LEU A 179 -12.88 -14.31 6.67
C LEU A 179 -12.54 -15.40 7.69
N GLN A 180 -11.37 -16.02 7.59
CA GLN A 180 -10.94 -17.10 8.51
C GLN A 180 -10.71 -16.64 9.94
N LYS A 181 -10.59 -15.32 10.20
CA LYS A 181 -10.36 -14.73 11.54
C LYS A 181 -9.20 -15.39 12.31
N ASN A 182 -8.07 -15.65 11.62
CA ASN A 182 -6.89 -16.29 12.20
C ASN A 182 -6.27 -15.46 13.34
N ASP A 183 -5.63 -16.13 14.30
CA ASP A 183 -4.90 -15.47 15.39
C ASP A 183 -3.71 -14.65 14.90
N ILE A 184 -3.00 -15.16 13.87
CA ILE A 184 -1.92 -14.46 13.19
C ILE A 184 -2.20 -14.49 11.69
N MET A 185 -2.19 -13.32 11.06
CA MET A 185 -2.33 -13.17 9.61
C MET A 185 -1.01 -12.70 9.01
N LEU A 186 -0.50 -13.44 8.04
CA LEU A 186 0.72 -13.15 7.30
C LEU A 186 0.35 -12.67 5.90
N LEU A 187 0.69 -11.43 5.56
CA LEU A 187 0.34 -10.79 4.30
C LEU A 187 1.60 -10.39 3.54
N ASP A 188 1.81 -10.96 2.36
CA ASP A 188 2.92 -10.61 1.46
C ASP A 188 2.38 -9.81 0.27
N GLU A 189 2.64 -8.50 0.26
CA GLU A 189 2.21 -7.54 -0.78
C GLU A 189 0.69 -7.60 -1.09
N PRO A 190 -0.22 -7.50 -0.08
CA PRO A 190 -1.66 -7.64 -0.30
C PRO A 190 -2.25 -6.50 -1.13
N THR A 191 -1.56 -5.38 -1.25
CA THR A 191 -1.98 -4.21 -2.03
C THR A 191 -1.74 -4.38 -3.54
N ASN A 192 -0.91 -5.35 -3.94
CA ASN A 192 -0.73 -5.66 -5.35
C ASN A 192 -2.07 -6.13 -5.94
N HIS A 193 -2.39 -5.69 -7.14
CA HIS A 193 -3.64 -5.99 -7.85
C HIS A 193 -4.92 -5.40 -7.25
N LEU A 194 -4.85 -4.62 -6.16
CA LEU A 194 -5.97 -3.86 -5.63
C LEU A 194 -6.02 -2.46 -6.26
N ASP A 195 -7.22 -1.96 -6.49
CA ASP A 195 -7.43 -0.54 -6.80
C ASP A 195 -7.43 0.30 -5.52
N MET A 196 -7.39 1.63 -5.66
CA MET A 196 -7.29 2.54 -4.51
C MET A 196 -8.45 2.37 -3.51
N GLU A 197 -9.66 2.14 -4.00
CA GLU A 197 -10.85 1.96 -3.16
C GLU A 197 -10.72 0.71 -2.31
N SER A 198 -10.31 -0.41 -2.92
CA SER A 198 -10.07 -1.68 -2.22
C SER A 198 -8.90 -1.59 -1.24
N ILE A 199 -7.84 -0.83 -1.56
CA ILE A 199 -6.71 -0.59 -0.63
C ILE A 199 -7.21 0.17 0.61
N MET A 200 -8.00 1.24 0.44
CA MET A 200 -8.54 2.02 1.56
C MET A 200 -9.49 1.19 2.43
N TRP A 201 -10.33 0.37 1.81
CA TRP A 201 -11.19 -0.54 2.54
C TRP A 201 -10.38 -1.59 3.34
N LEU A 202 -9.37 -2.21 2.70
CA LEU A 202 -8.48 -3.19 3.36
C LEU A 202 -7.72 -2.56 4.52
N GLU A 203 -7.25 -1.32 4.37
CA GLU A 203 -6.59 -0.55 5.41
C GLU A 203 -7.47 -0.44 6.67
N ASN A 204 -8.73 -0.03 6.50
CA ASN A 204 -9.68 0.08 7.61
C ASN A 204 -10.00 -1.29 8.22
N PHE A 205 -10.21 -2.30 7.40
CA PHE A 205 -10.46 -3.67 7.88
C PHE A 205 -9.32 -4.21 8.74
N LEU A 206 -8.05 -4.01 8.31
CA LEU A 206 -6.88 -4.52 9.03
C LEU A 206 -6.59 -3.73 10.32
N LYS A 207 -6.95 -2.43 10.40
CA LYS A 207 -6.87 -1.65 11.65
C LYS A 207 -7.73 -2.28 12.74
N ASP A 208 -8.94 -2.69 12.39
CA ASP A 208 -9.92 -3.25 13.32
C ASP A 208 -9.78 -4.77 13.52
N TYR A 209 -8.85 -5.42 12.81
CA TYR A 209 -8.66 -6.87 12.90
C TYR A 209 -8.19 -7.29 14.30
N PRO A 210 -8.85 -8.27 14.96
CA PRO A 210 -8.58 -8.61 16.37
C PRO A 210 -7.31 -9.44 16.60
N GLY A 211 -6.77 -10.09 15.54
CA GLY A 211 -5.55 -10.91 15.59
C GLY A 211 -4.28 -10.10 15.31
N ALA A 212 -3.12 -10.76 15.46
CA ALA A 212 -1.86 -10.18 15.04
C ALA A 212 -1.73 -10.21 13.51
N ILE A 213 -1.02 -9.21 12.96
CA ILE A 213 -0.74 -9.10 11.52
C ILE A 213 0.77 -8.96 11.33
N VAL A 214 1.32 -9.70 10.37
CA VAL A 214 2.66 -9.44 9.84
C VAL A 214 2.51 -9.10 8.36
N LEU A 215 2.81 -7.87 8.03
CA LEU A 215 2.55 -7.25 6.72
C LEU A 215 3.85 -6.91 6.01
N VAL A 216 4.04 -7.39 4.80
CA VAL A 216 5.02 -6.88 3.83
C VAL A 216 4.27 -6.03 2.82
N SER A 217 4.67 -4.78 2.64
CA SER A 217 4.12 -3.92 1.59
C SER A 217 5.13 -2.86 1.15
N HIS A 218 5.02 -2.45 -0.11
CA HIS A 218 5.74 -1.32 -0.68
C HIS A 218 4.91 -0.02 -0.70
N ASP A 219 3.74 -0.02 -0.07
CA ASP A 219 2.91 1.17 0.18
C ASP A 219 3.19 1.71 1.60
N LYS A 220 3.90 2.86 1.67
CA LYS A 220 4.28 3.47 2.95
C LYS A 220 3.07 4.00 3.72
N GLN A 221 2.07 4.54 3.03
CA GLN A 221 0.85 5.07 3.67
C GLN A 221 0.06 3.94 4.30
N PHE A 222 -0.13 2.84 3.57
CA PHE A 222 -0.78 1.64 4.05
C PHE A 222 -0.07 1.06 5.28
N MET A 223 1.27 0.91 5.23
CA MET A 223 2.05 0.45 6.38
C MET A 223 1.97 1.38 7.58
N THR A 224 2.00 2.70 7.34
CA THR A 224 1.89 3.71 8.43
C THR A 224 0.54 3.68 9.10
N ALA A 225 -0.53 3.44 8.32
CA ALA A 225 -1.90 3.43 8.80
C ALA A 225 -2.27 2.14 9.57
N VAL A 226 -1.75 0.99 9.14
CA VAL A 226 -2.08 -0.33 9.72
C VAL A 226 -1.13 -0.73 10.83
N CYS A 227 0.20 -0.53 10.64
CA CYS A 227 1.21 -1.11 11.53
C CYS A 227 1.47 -0.23 12.76
N ASN A 228 1.58 -0.86 13.93
CA ASN A 228 1.99 -0.23 15.19
C ASN A 228 3.44 -0.56 15.58
N ARG A 229 4.06 -1.52 14.90
CA ARG A 229 5.40 -2.05 15.14
C ARG A 229 6.09 -2.35 13.81
N THR A 230 7.40 -2.18 13.72
CA THR A 230 8.16 -2.39 12.47
C THR A 230 9.35 -3.29 12.71
N PHE A 231 9.48 -4.34 11.90
CA PHE A 231 10.65 -5.21 11.83
C PHE A 231 11.49 -4.85 10.61
N ASP A 232 12.75 -4.48 10.81
CA ASP A 232 13.68 -4.16 9.74
C ASP A 232 14.68 -5.29 9.55
N ILE A 233 14.63 -5.93 8.37
CA ILE A 233 15.60 -6.97 8.00
C ILE A 233 16.82 -6.28 7.41
N ASN A 234 17.87 -6.21 8.21
CA ASN A 234 19.14 -5.63 7.80
C ASN A 234 20.31 -6.51 8.26
N ASN A 235 21.35 -6.65 7.42
CA ASN A 235 22.57 -7.41 7.72
C ASN A 235 22.27 -8.79 8.33
N LYS A 236 21.31 -9.56 7.75
CA LYS A 236 20.92 -10.92 8.16
C LYS A 236 20.26 -11.00 9.56
N LYS A 237 19.92 -9.85 10.15
CA LYS A 237 19.25 -9.72 11.45
C LYS A 237 17.91 -9.03 11.28
N VAL A 238 17.07 -9.16 12.29
CA VAL A 238 15.81 -8.45 12.37
C VAL A 238 15.90 -7.47 13.54
N ASP A 239 15.85 -6.18 13.22
CA ASP A 239 15.77 -5.10 14.21
C ASP A 239 14.30 -4.79 14.49
N ASP A 240 13.91 -4.77 15.78
CA ASP A 240 12.55 -4.56 16.25
C ASP A 240 12.34 -3.12 16.72
N TYR A 241 11.48 -2.39 16.01
CA TYR A 241 11.09 -1.02 16.35
C TYR A 241 9.64 -0.99 16.83
N LYS A 242 9.41 -0.61 18.08
CA LYS A 242 8.06 -0.40 18.66
C LYS A 242 7.46 0.92 18.19
N ALA A 243 7.31 1.07 16.90
CA ALA A 243 6.86 2.27 16.24
C ALA A 243 6.20 1.94 14.90
N ASN A 244 5.25 2.77 14.47
CA ASN A 244 4.68 2.68 13.13
C ASN A 244 5.74 3.05 12.07
N TYR A 245 5.43 2.79 10.81
CA TYR A 245 6.40 2.93 9.72
C TYR A 245 6.99 4.35 9.61
N SER A 246 6.19 5.41 9.74
CA SER A 246 6.70 6.79 9.67
C SER A 246 7.66 7.13 10.80
N LYS A 247 7.35 6.75 12.04
CA LYS A 247 8.25 6.96 13.19
C LYS A 247 9.50 6.09 13.08
N TYR A 248 9.36 4.85 12.56
CA TYR A 248 10.49 3.98 12.28
C TYR A 248 11.51 4.64 11.35
N LEU A 249 11.07 5.29 10.26
CA LEU A 249 11.97 5.97 9.33
C LEU A 249 12.83 7.02 10.03
N VAL A 250 12.24 7.83 10.92
CA VAL A 250 12.97 8.83 11.71
C VAL A 250 13.98 8.16 12.66
N MET A 251 13.53 7.12 13.39
CA MET A 251 14.41 6.38 14.32
C MET A 251 15.55 5.67 13.58
N ARG A 252 15.30 5.15 12.39
CA ARG A 252 16.29 4.50 11.54
C ARG A 252 17.38 5.51 11.10
N GLU A 253 16.95 6.70 10.65
CA GLU A 253 17.90 7.75 10.23
C GLU A 253 18.74 8.24 11.40
N ASP A 254 18.16 8.53 12.56
CA ASP A 254 18.90 8.88 13.78
C ASP A 254 19.93 7.81 14.18
N ARG A 255 19.54 6.52 14.07
CA ARG A 255 20.43 5.40 14.35
C ARG A 255 21.56 5.32 13.32
N ARG A 256 21.25 5.55 12.05
CA ARG A 256 22.22 5.57 10.95
C ARG A 256 23.25 6.68 11.13
N GLU A 257 22.82 7.91 11.45
CA GLU A 257 23.73 9.02 11.73
C GLU A 257 24.70 8.70 12.87
N LYS A 258 24.19 8.11 13.96
CA LYS A 258 25.01 7.66 15.09
C LYS A 258 26.01 6.58 14.67
N LEU A 259 25.61 5.62 13.83
CA LEU A 259 26.49 4.58 13.31
C LEU A 259 27.57 5.16 12.37
N ILE A 260 27.23 6.13 11.51
CA ILE A 260 28.19 6.84 10.66
C ILE A 260 29.23 7.57 11.53
N GLN A 261 28.80 8.27 12.58
CA GLN A 261 29.70 8.94 13.49
C GLN A 261 30.58 7.96 14.27
N ALA A 262 30.01 6.86 14.75
CA ALA A 262 30.76 5.79 15.43
C ALA A 262 31.79 5.14 14.49
N LYS A 263 31.44 4.86 13.23
CA LYS A 263 32.37 4.36 12.22
C LYS A 263 33.52 5.32 11.97
N LYS A 264 33.21 6.62 11.79
CA LYS A 264 34.23 7.66 11.60
C LYS A 264 35.22 7.73 12.77
N ASN A 265 34.72 7.60 14.00
CA ASN A 265 35.58 7.59 15.20
C ASN A 265 36.43 6.31 15.26
N GLN A 266 35.84 5.15 14.95
CA GLN A 266 36.54 3.86 14.87
C GLN A 266 37.61 3.86 13.77
N ASP A 267 37.31 4.38 12.58
CA ASP A 267 38.28 4.48 11.46
C ASP A 267 39.45 5.38 11.84
N ALA A 268 39.22 6.51 12.58
CA ALA A 268 40.26 7.36 13.09
C ALA A 268 41.14 6.64 14.14
N GLU A 269 40.54 5.86 15.06
CA GLU A 269 41.25 5.06 16.05
C GLU A 269 42.09 3.95 15.37
N ILE A 270 41.51 3.24 14.39
CA ILE A 270 42.23 2.22 13.61
C ILE A 270 43.42 2.84 12.89
N LYS A 271 43.24 3.97 12.21
CA LYS A 271 44.32 4.66 11.52
C LYS A 271 45.42 5.08 12.49
N GLN A 272 45.08 5.60 13.66
CA GLN A 272 46.07 5.96 14.70
C GLN A 272 46.83 4.72 15.19
N MET A 273 46.17 3.59 15.36
CA MET A 273 46.83 2.31 15.71
C MET A 273 47.76 1.83 14.60
N GLU A 274 47.34 1.87 13.33
CA GLU A 274 48.16 1.53 12.16
C GLU A 274 49.40 2.43 12.05
N ASP A 275 49.26 3.73 12.23
CA ASP A 275 50.39 4.69 12.24
C ASP A 275 51.39 4.39 13.36
N ASN A 276 50.89 4.04 14.57
CA ASN A 276 51.74 3.65 15.72
C ASN A 276 52.44 2.30 15.44
N ILE A 277 51.74 1.31 14.86
CA ILE A 277 52.34 0.03 14.46
C ILE A 277 53.49 0.30 13.47
N ASN A 278 53.25 1.07 12.44
CA ASN A 278 54.26 1.39 11.42
C ASN A 278 55.47 2.12 12.03
N LYS A 279 55.24 3.07 12.95
CA LYS A 279 56.28 3.81 13.63
C LYS A 279 57.16 2.94 14.56
N PHE A 280 56.56 1.95 15.23
CA PHE A 280 57.26 1.15 16.24
C PHE A 280 57.74 -0.23 15.73
N ARG A 281 57.27 -0.69 14.54
CA ARG A 281 57.63 -1.97 13.94
C ARG A 281 59.14 -2.14 13.71
N ALA A 282 59.85 -1.04 13.37
CA ALA A 282 61.31 -1.04 13.10
C ALA A 282 62.17 -0.91 14.34
N SER A 283 61.60 -0.67 15.52
CA SER A 283 62.34 -0.46 16.78
C SER A 283 62.40 -1.75 17.60
N ALA A 284 63.60 -2.31 17.82
CA ALA A 284 63.79 -3.55 18.58
C ALA A 284 63.22 -3.50 20.01
N THR A 285 63.30 -2.34 20.67
CA THR A 285 62.81 -2.13 22.05
C THR A 285 61.28 -1.95 22.13
N LYS A 286 60.60 -1.60 21.01
CA LYS A 286 59.13 -1.37 20.94
C LYS A 286 58.37 -2.40 20.10
N ALA A 287 59.06 -3.44 19.58
CA ALA A 287 58.47 -4.49 18.78
C ALA A 287 57.35 -5.25 19.52
N SER A 288 57.50 -5.53 20.81
CA SER A 288 56.49 -6.17 21.66
C SER A 288 55.21 -5.29 21.77
N PHE A 289 55.35 -3.97 21.89
CA PHE A 289 54.21 -3.03 21.91
C PHE A 289 53.50 -2.99 20.56
N ALA A 290 54.24 -2.98 19.44
CA ALA A 290 53.64 -3.04 18.10
C ALA A 290 52.86 -4.38 17.89
N GLN A 291 53.39 -5.50 18.35
CA GLN A 291 52.67 -6.79 18.30
C GLN A 291 51.39 -6.78 19.15
N SER A 292 51.38 -6.14 20.32
CA SER A 292 50.16 -6.00 21.12
C SER A 292 49.10 -5.14 20.45
N LEU A 293 49.48 -4.07 19.73
CA LEU A 293 48.56 -3.25 18.93
C LEU A 293 47.99 -4.02 17.73
N ILE A 294 48.81 -4.82 17.05
CA ILE A 294 48.34 -5.70 15.96
C ILE A 294 47.25 -6.66 16.48
N LYS A 295 47.51 -7.36 17.61
CA LYS A 295 46.52 -8.26 18.23
C LYS A 295 45.24 -7.52 18.66
N LYS A 296 45.34 -6.23 19.04
CA LYS A 296 44.16 -5.42 19.37
C LYS A 296 43.42 -5.05 18.10
N LEU A 297 44.11 -4.68 17.02
CA LEU A 297 43.54 -4.34 15.72
C LEU A 297 42.78 -5.56 15.12
N ASP A 298 43.37 -6.75 15.19
CA ASP A 298 42.75 -8.00 14.69
C ASP A 298 41.45 -8.40 15.42
N LYS A 299 41.27 -7.90 16.65
CA LYS A 299 40.07 -8.14 17.46
C LYS A 299 38.97 -7.09 17.27
N ILE A 300 39.25 -6.01 16.57
CA ILE A 300 38.25 -4.96 16.33
C ILE A 300 37.28 -5.41 15.26
N GLU A 301 36.02 -5.61 15.65
CA GLU A 301 34.92 -5.77 14.69
C GLU A 301 34.65 -4.42 14.02
N ARG A 302 34.81 -4.35 12.71
CA ARG A 302 34.57 -3.12 11.94
C ARG A 302 33.09 -2.84 11.86
N ILE A 303 32.71 -1.59 12.17
CA ILE A 303 31.33 -1.12 12.03
C ILE A 303 31.01 -1.02 10.54
N GLU A 304 30.07 -1.82 10.08
CA GLU A 304 29.52 -1.74 8.73
C GLU A 304 28.32 -0.80 8.75
N VAL A 305 28.36 0.23 7.92
CA VAL A 305 27.25 1.14 7.71
C VAL A 305 26.76 0.94 6.29
N ASP A 306 25.44 0.73 6.14
CA ASP A 306 24.82 0.66 4.82
C ASP A 306 25.04 1.97 4.06
N ASN A 307 25.70 1.87 2.92
CA ASN A 307 25.82 2.99 1.99
C ASN A 307 24.49 3.12 1.24
N GLU A 308 23.58 3.90 1.77
CA GLU A 308 22.48 4.45 0.98
C GLU A 308 23.01 5.69 0.25
N ASP A 309 23.63 5.46 -0.90
CA ASP A 309 23.97 6.56 -1.80
C ASP A 309 22.69 7.06 -2.51
N VAL A 310 21.86 7.80 -1.78
CA VAL A 310 20.81 8.66 -2.36
C VAL A 310 21.44 9.95 -2.93
N SER A 311 22.77 10.05 -2.88
CA SER A 311 23.51 11.23 -3.26
C SER A 311 23.59 11.36 -4.79
N LYS A 312 22.94 12.43 -5.27
CA LYS A 312 23.07 13.03 -6.59
C LYS A 312 22.27 12.39 -7.73
N PHE A 313 20.96 12.37 -7.52
CA PHE A 313 20.02 12.15 -8.62
C PHE A 313 20.13 13.30 -9.64
N ASN A 314 20.86 13.11 -10.72
CA ASN A 314 20.94 14.05 -11.82
C ASN A 314 20.39 13.43 -13.12
N ILE A 315 19.08 13.12 -13.09
CA ILE A 315 18.39 12.70 -14.31
C ILE A 315 18.03 13.95 -15.11
N ARG A 316 18.52 14.02 -16.34
CA ARG A 316 18.13 15.03 -17.32
C ARG A 316 17.45 14.31 -18.46
N PHE A 317 16.21 14.67 -18.74
CA PHE A 317 15.48 14.21 -19.90
C PHE A 317 16.09 14.79 -21.17
N VAL A 318 16.11 14.01 -22.24
CA VAL A 318 16.45 14.54 -23.56
C VAL A 318 15.22 15.22 -24.11
N GLN A 319 15.32 16.54 -24.28
CA GLN A 319 14.21 17.31 -24.81
C GLN A 319 14.03 16.99 -26.30
N SER A 320 12.82 16.59 -26.66
CA SER A 320 12.33 16.56 -28.02
C SER A 320 11.92 17.96 -28.47
N GLN A 321 11.52 18.11 -29.74
CA GLN A 321 10.94 19.37 -30.23
C GLN A 321 9.75 19.78 -29.37
N VAL A 322 9.55 21.11 -29.20
CA VAL A 322 8.41 21.65 -28.46
C VAL A 322 7.11 21.30 -29.20
N PRO A 323 6.18 20.58 -28.56
CA PRO A 323 4.92 20.21 -29.19
C PRO A 323 3.95 21.41 -29.29
N GLY A 324 2.89 21.28 -30.08
CA GLY A 324 1.77 22.21 -30.13
C GLY A 324 1.10 22.41 -28.77
N LYS A 325 0.09 23.29 -28.71
CA LYS A 325 -0.66 23.54 -27.46
C LYS A 325 -1.51 22.32 -27.06
N ILE A 326 -2.16 21.68 -28.04
CA ILE A 326 -2.95 20.46 -27.85
C ILE A 326 -2.05 19.26 -28.14
N ILE A 327 -2.00 18.32 -27.22
CA ILE A 327 -1.25 17.07 -27.35
C ILE A 327 -2.15 15.96 -27.88
N PHE A 328 -3.31 15.77 -27.23
CA PHE A 328 -4.35 14.82 -27.64
C PHE A 328 -5.70 15.51 -27.62
N GLU A 329 -6.53 15.16 -28.58
CA GLU A 329 -7.93 15.54 -28.64
C GLU A 329 -8.74 14.32 -29.07
N ALA A 330 -9.66 13.88 -28.23
CA ALA A 330 -10.52 12.74 -28.46
C ALA A 330 -11.98 13.17 -28.40
N GLU A 331 -12.77 12.73 -29.37
CA GLU A 331 -14.20 12.98 -29.48
C GLU A 331 -14.94 11.66 -29.68
N ASN A 332 -15.93 11.40 -28.81
CA ASN A 332 -16.78 10.21 -28.81
C ASN A 332 -15.96 8.90 -28.90
N LEU A 333 -14.79 8.89 -28.22
CA LEU A 333 -13.89 7.73 -28.27
C LEU A 333 -14.51 6.54 -27.55
N GLY A 334 -14.60 5.40 -28.23
CA GLY A 334 -15.13 4.17 -27.66
C GLY A 334 -14.30 2.94 -28.03
N LYS A 335 -14.35 1.91 -27.19
CA LYS A 335 -13.69 0.63 -27.43
C LYS A 335 -14.50 -0.54 -26.91
N ALA A 336 -14.67 -1.55 -27.75
CA ALA A 336 -15.24 -2.84 -27.39
C ALA A 336 -14.30 -3.99 -27.81
N TYR A 337 -14.37 -5.10 -27.09
CA TYR A 337 -13.74 -6.38 -27.46
C TYR A 337 -14.84 -7.42 -27.63
N GLY A 338 -15.17 -7.75 -28.90
CA GLY A 338 -16.33 -8.58 -29.22
C GLY A 338 -17.61 -7.89 -28.73
N GLU A 339 -18.40 -8.58 -27.91
CA GLU A 339 -19.64 -8.04 -27.34
C GLU A 339 -19.41 -7.18 -26.07
N LYS A 340 -18.22 -7.23 -25.51
CA LYS A 340 -17.91 -6.50 -24.27
C LYS A 340 -17.48 -5.07 -24.55
N GLN A 341 -18.39 -4.11 -24.26
CA GLN A 341 -18.05 -2.69 -24.23
C GLN A 341 -17.10 -2.40 -23.06
N ILE A 342 -16.00 -1.70 -23.34
CA ILE A 342 -15.03 -1.29 -22.32
C ILE A 342 -15.31 0.13 -21.89
N PHE A 343 -15.39 1.05 -22.86
CA PHE A 343 -15.82 2.42 -22.65
C PHE A 343 -16.45 2.96 -23.93
N ASP A 344 -17.26 3.98 -23.78
CA ASP A 344 -17.94 4.65 -24.89
C ASP A 344 -18.11 6.14 -24.58
N ASP A 345 -18.19 6.95 -25.64
CA ASP A 345 -18.48 8.37 -25.54
C ASP A 345 -17.48 9.12 -24.61
N VAL A 346 -16.19 8.84 -24.81
CA VAL A 346 -15.12 9.48 -24.05
C VAL A 346 -14.57 10.68 -24.83
N ASP A 347 -14.81 11.87 -24.27
CA ASP A 347 -14.27 13.13 -24.78
C ASP A 347 -13.20 13.65 -23.82
N PHE A 348 -12.01 13.96 -24.33
CA PHE A 348 -11.03 14.63 -23.51
C PHE A 348 -9.95 15.33 -24.33
N ILE A 349 -9.39 16.39 -23.75
CA ILE A 349 -8.35 17.19 -24.35
C ILE A 349 -7.15 17.26 -23.40
N VAL A 350 -5.97 16.91 -23.90
CA VAL A 350 -4.71 17.03 -23.16
C VAL A 350 -3.91 18.18 -23.73
N GLN A 351 -3.53 19.12 -22.89
CA GLN A 351 -2.71 20.25 -23.26
C GLN A 351 -1.24 20.04 -22.94
N ARG A 352 -0.37 20.78 -23.60
CA ARG A 352 1.07 20.75 -23.34
C ARG A 352 1.36 21.14 -21.89
N GLY A 353 2.11 20.31 -21.20
CA GLY A 353 2.50 20.49 -19.78
C GLY A 353 1.50 19.95 -18.79
N ASP A 354 0.34 19.41 -19.23
CA ASP A 354 -0.60 18.74 -18.32
C ASP A 354 0.06 17.54 -17.63
N ARG A 355 -0.26 17.38 -16.36
CA ARG A 355 0.16 16.25 -15.52
C ARG A 355 -1.06 15.50 -15.02
N ILE A 356 -1.42 14.45 -15.72
CA ILE A 356 -2.70 13.76 -15.59
C ILE A 356 -2.53 12.42 -14.88
N ALA A 357 -3.34 12.16 -13.86
CA ALA A 357 -3.57 10.83 -13.31
C ALA A 357 -4.84 10.23 -13.89
N LEU A 358 -4.75 9.02 -14.46
CA LEU A 358 -5.91 8.23 -14.88
C LEU A 358 -6.22 7.22 -13.77
N LEU A 359 -7.35 7.41 -13.10
CA LEU A 359 -7.81 6.61 -11.96
C LEU A 359 -9.07 5.82 -12.30
N GLY A 360 -9.46 4.91 -11.43
CA GLY A 360 -10.64 4.06 -11.56
C GLY A 360 -10.36 2.61 -11.24
N GLN A 361 -11.42 1.82 -11.07
CA GLN A 361 -11.33 0.40 -10.75
C GLN A 361 -10.59 -0.40 -11.82
N ASN A 362 -10.11 -1.58 -11.47
CA ASN A 362 -9.45 -2.48 -12.40
C ASN A 362 -10.44 -3.01 -13.45
N GLY A 363 -10.00 -3.03 -14.72
CA GLY A 363 -10.84 -3.48 -15.84
C GLY A 363 -11.73 -2.41 -16.48
N GLN A 364 -11.71 -1.16 -15.99
CA GLN A 364 -12.51 -0.05 -16.54
C GLN A 364 -11.97 0.55 -17.86
N GLY A 365 -10.80 0.10 -18.35
CA GLY A 365 -10.29 0.55 -19.65
C GLY A 365 -9.11 1.52 -19.62
N LYS A 366 -8.53 1.84 -18.46
CA LYS A 366 -7.37 2.74 -18.33
C LYS A 366 -6.19 2.35 -19.23
N THR A 367 -5.71 1.11 -19.11
CA THR A 367 -4.65 0.54 -19.98
C THR A 367 -5.05 0.51 -21.45
N THR A 368 -6.33 0.27 -21.76
CA THR A 368 -6.83 0.28 -23.13
C THR A 368 -6.75 1.68 -23.73
N LEU A 369 -7.14 2.71 -22.99
CA LEU A 369 -6.99 4.10 -23.43
C LEU A 369 -5.51 4.45 -23.63
N ALA A 370 -4.65 4.12 -22.67
CA ALA A 370 -3.21 4.38 -22.79
C ALA A 370 -2.61 3.73 -24.06
N LYS A 371 -3.01 2.50 -24.40
CA LYS A 371 -2.57 1.82 -25.64
C LYS A 371 -3.14 2.47 -26.90
N ILE A 372 -4.35 3.00 -26.88
CA ILE A 372 -4.91 3.75 -28.00
C ILE A 372 -4.09 5.04 -28.20
N LEU A 373 -3.83 5.79 -27.13
CA LEU A 373 -3.03 7.03 -27.17
C LEU A 373 -1.59 6.77 -27.59
N ALA A 374 -1.01 5.63 -27.21
CA ALA A 374 0.34 5.22 -27.65
C ALA A 374 0.37 4.74 -29.11
N GLY A 375 -0.80 4.50 -29.73
CA GLY A 375 -0.92 4.00 -31.10
C GLY A 375 -0.81 2.48 -31.26
N ASP A 376 -0.78 1.73 -30.16
CA ASP A 376 -0.70 0.27 -30.16
C ASP A 376 -2.03 -0.37 -30.58
N ILE A 377 -3.17 0.25 -30.23
CA ILE A 377 -4.52 -0.18 -30.60
C ILE A 377 -5.07 0.78 -31.65
N LYS A 378 -5.44 0.26 -32.81
CA LYS A 378 -5.99 1.03 -33.95
C LYS A 378 -7.48 0.78 -34.19
N ASP A 379 -8.07 -0.20 -33.54
CA ASP A 379 -9.46 -0.56 -33.64
C ASP A 379 -10.24 0.08 -32.46
N TYR A 380 -10.92 1.19 -32.73
CA TYR A 380 -11.73 1.99 -31.80
C TYR A 380 -12.81 2.75 -32.58
N SER A 381 -13.87 3.18 -31.92
CA SER A 381 -14.89 4.08 -32.44
C SER A 381 -14.58 5.54 -32.04
N GLY A 382 -15.20 6.48 -32.74
CA GLY A 382 -14.93 7.90 -32.53
C GLY A 382 -13.66 8.38 -33.24
N THR A 383 -13.17 9.54 -32.84
CA THR A 383 -11.97 10.15 -33.40
C THR A 383 -10.99 10.55 -32.31
N TRP A 384 -9.70 10.41 -32.57
CA TRP A 384 -8.68 11.05 -31.78
C TRP A 384 -7.57 11.58 -32.68
N ASN A 385 -7.06 12.75 -32.33
CA ASN A 385 -6.07 13.46 -33.08
C ASN A 385 -4.81 13.68 -32.23
N LEU A 386 -3.65 13.41 -32.83
CA LEU A 386 -2.36 13.72 -32.25
C LEU A 386 -1.94 15.14 -32.64
N GLY A 387 -1.52 15.92 -31.67
CA GLY A 387 -1.05 17.28 -31.89
C GLY A 387 0.26 17.33 -32.71
N HIS A 388 0.58 18.55 -33.19
CA HIS A 388 1.78 18.76 -34.01
C HIS A 388 3.06 18.57 -33.16
N ASN A 389 4.07 17.89 -33.74
CA ASN A 389 5.36 17.60 -33.09
C ASN A 389 5.27 16.82 -31.77
N VAL A 390 4.21 16.06 -31.53
CA VAL A 390 4.09 15.20 -30.36
C VAL A 390 4.91 13.94 -30.57
N ASN A 391 5.82 13.67 -29.63
CA ASN A 391 6.64 12.46 -29.58
C ASN A 391 6.36 11.74 -28.27
N ILE A 392 5.76 10.55 -28.36
CA ILE A 392 5.24 9.80 -27.21
C ILE A 392 6.29 8.80 -26.72
N GLY A 393 6.61 8.87 -25.43
CA GLY A 393 7.23 7.78 -24.69
C GLY A 393 6.13 6.98 -23.99
N TYR A 394 6.05 5.68 -24.22
CA TYR A 394 5.09 4.81 -23.58
C TYR A 394 5.78 3.75 -22.72
N PHE A 395 5.41 3.70 -21.44
CA PHE A 395 5.85 2.68 -20.49
C PHE A 395 4.66 1.77 -20.17
N ALA A 396 4.65 0.58 -20.79
CA ALA A 396 3.58 -0.40 -20.63
C ALA A 396 3.73 -1.21 -19.33
N GLN A 397 2.63 -1.77 -18.84
CA GLN A 397 2.56 -2.55 -17.61
C GLN A 397 3.56 -3.73 -17.54
N ASN A 398 3.83 -4.41 -18.68
CA ASN A 398 4.75 -5.56 -18.78
C ASN A 398 6.02 -5.21 -19.60
N GLN A 399 6.53 -4.00 -19.46
CA GLN A 399 7.70 -3.54 -20.23
C GLN A 399 8.97 -4.38 -19.95
N GLU A 400 9.03 -5.08 -18.82
CA GLU A 400 10.14 -5.97 -18.49
C GLU A 400 10.28 -7.18 -19.44
N GLU A 401 9.19 -7.58 -20.13
CA GLU A 401 9.19 -8.68 -21.12
C GLU A 401 9.89 -8.30 -22.44
N VAL A 402 10.10 -6.99 -22.67
CA VAL A 402 10.73 -6.46 -23.90
C VAL A 402 12.26 -6.48 -23.83
N LEU A 403 12.84 -6.89 -22.70
CA LEU A 403 14.29 -6.98 -22.54
C LEU A 403 14.86 -8.24 -23.21
N THR A 404 16.01 -8.10 -23.88
CA THR A 404 16.68 -9.21 -24.54
C THR A 404 17.41 -10.10 -23.54
N PRO A 405 17.04 -11.38 -23.34
CA PRO A 405 17.49 -12.20 -22.20
C PRO A 405 19.01 -12.42 -22.08
N ASN A 406 19.73 -12.37 -23.18
CA ASN A 406 21.16 -12.71 -23.21
C ASN A 406 22.09 -11.48 -23.19
N LYS A 407 21.55 -10.26 -23.32
CA LYS A 407 22.33 -9.02 -23.24
C LYS A 407 22.61 -8.64 -21.79
N THR A 408 23.70 -7.93 -21.59
CA THR A 408 24.00 -7.28 -20.32
C THR A 408 23.14 -6.03 -20.13
N VAL A 409 23.02 -5.57 -18.89
CA VAL A 409 22.34 -4.30 -18.54
C VAL A 409 22.92 -3.14 -19.37
N GLN A 410 24.24 -3.07 -19.50
CA GLN A 410 24.90 -2.02 -20.26
C GLN A 410 24.57 -2.12 -21.75
N GLU A 411 24.72 -3.30 -22.40
CA GLU A 411 24.40 -3.50 -23.81
C GLU A 411 22.94 -3.15 -24.13
N GLU A 412 22.03 -3.55 -23.27
CA GLU A 412 20.58 -3.29 -23.43
C GLU A 412 20.26 -1.78 -23.36
N ALA A 413 20.96 -1.04 -22.49
CA ALA A 413 20.83 0.41 -22.41
C ALA A 413 21.51 1.14 -23.57
N GLU A 414 22.71 0.69 -24.01
CA GLU A 414 23.43 1.27 -25.14
C GLU A 414 22.67 1.14 -26.47
N ASP A 415 21.94 0.04 -26.68
CA ASP A 415 21.10 -0.16 -27.86
C ASP A 415 19.89 0.80 -27.91
N ALA A 416 19.40 1.24 -26.77
CA ALA A 416 18.31 2.20 -26.71
C ALA A 416 18.78 3.65 -26.85
N ALA A 417 20.07 3.89 -26.64
CA ALA A 417 20.65 5.22 -26.61
C ALA A 417 20.81 5.82 -28.04
N THR A 418 20.50 7.11 -28.17
CA THR A 418 20.84 7.92 -29.35
C THR A 418 22.29 8.37 -29.26
N GLU A 419 22.83 8.96 -30.34
CA GLU A 419 24.19 9.52 -30.33
C GLU A 419 24.41 10.56 -29.22
N GLU A 420 23.37 11.35 -28.93
CA GLU A 420 23.38 12.38 -27.88
C GLU A 420 23.34 11.80 -26.46
N THR A 421 22.65 10.66 -26.26
CA THR A 421 22.45 10.05 -24.95
C THR A 421 23.49 8.99 -24.59
N ARG A 422 24.19 8.44 -25.59
CA ARG A 422 25.21 7.39 -25.39
C ARG A 422 26.26 7.72 -24.34
N PRO A 423 26.79 8.96 -24.24
CA PRO A 423 27.77 9.31 -23.19
C PRO A 423 27.17 9.27 -21.76
N ARG A 424 25.83 9.36 -21.65
CA ARG A 424 25.12 9.43 -20.36
C ARG A 424 24.60 8.07 -19.86
N VAL A 425 24.75 7.00 -20.65
CA VAL A 425 24.21 5.66 -20.32
C VAL A 425 24.67 5.19 -18.95
N ARG A 426 25.96 5.31 -18.64
CA ARG A 426 26.52 4.86 -17.36
C ARG A 426 26.02 5.68 -16.17
N ASP A 427 25.93 7.00 -16.33
CA ASP A 427 25.42 7.89 -15.29
C ASP A 427 23.95 7.62 -14.99
N LEU A 428 23.16 7.39 -16.06
CA LEU A 428 21.75 7.04 -15.92
C LEU A 428 21.57 5.68 -15.24
N LEU A 429 22.30 4.65 -15.70
CA LEU A 429 22.30 3.33 -15.05
C LEU A 429 22.70 3.42 -13.58
N GLY A 430 23.74 4.21 -13.25
CA GLY A 430 24.17 4.49 -11.88
C GLY A 430 23.06 5.14 -11.06
N SER A 431 22.31 6.08 -11.64
CA SER A 431 21.14 6.73 -11.01
C SER A 431 20.00 5.75 -10.71
N PHE A 432 19.88 4.68 -11.48
CA PHE A 432 18.92 3.59 -11.28
C PHE A 432 19.51 2.39 -10.54
N LEU A 433 20.55 2.61 -9.73
CA LEU A 433 21.19 1.62 -8.84
C LEU A 433 21.90 0.47 -9.58
N PHE A 434 22.26 0.64 -10.86
CA PHE A 434 23.13 -0.29 -11.56
C PHE A 434 24.58 0.22 -11.47
N GLN A 435 25.30 -0.20 -10.42
CA GLN A 435 26.68 0.24 -10.14
C GLN A 435 27.65 -0.94 -10.17
N GLY A 436 28.94 -0.68 -10.45
CA GLY A 436 29.99 -1.69 -10.42
C GLY A 436 29.69 -2.89 -11.34
N GLU A 437 29.74 -4.10 -10.79
CA GLU A 437 29.48 -5.35 -11.52
C GLU A 437 28.01 -5.55 -11.93
N ALA A 438 27.06 -4.78 -11.37
CA ALA A 438 25.65 -4.90 -11.70
C ALA A 438 25.36 -4.58 -13.18
N VAL A 439 26.16 -3.69 -13.81
CA VAL A 439 26.01 -3.34 -15.23
C VAL A 439 26.35 -4.50 -16.18
N ASN A 440 27.17 -5.46 -15.73
CA ASN A 440 27.59 -6.63 -16.48
C ASN A 440 26.65 -7.83 -16.33
N LYS A 441 25.66 -7.75 -15.41
CA LYS A 441 24.65 -8.81 -15.26
C LYS A 441 23.83 -8.96 -16.53
N LYS A 442 23.52 -10.21 -16.88
CA LYS A 442 22.58 -10.50 -17.98
C LYS A 442 21.15 -10.18 -17.55
N THR A 443 20.34 -9.65 -18.47
CA THR A 443 18.94 -9.27 -18.19
C THR A 443 18.11 -10.42 -17.65
N LYS A 444 18.37 -11.66 -18.07
CA LYS A 444 17.66 -12.86 -17.58
C LYS A 444 17.86 -13.19 -16.10
N VAL A 445 18.93 -12.70 -15.47
CA VAL A 445 19.22 -12.95 -14.04
C VAL A 445 18.75 -11.79 -13.14
N LEU A 446 18.19 -10.74 -13.74
CA LEU A 446 17.65 -9.60 -13.01
C LEU A 446 16.34 -9.97 -12.31
N SER A 447 16.11 -9.40 -11.12
CA SER A 447 14.79 -9.44 -10.47
C SER A 447 13.78 -8.61 -11.27
N GLY A 448 12.45 -8.81 -11.03
CA GLY A 448 11.40 -8.01 -11.68
C GLY A 448 11.62 -6.50 -11.49
N GLY A 449 11.93 -6.06 -10.27
CA GLY A 449 12.23 -4.65 -10.00
C GLY A 449 13.49 -4.13 -10.72
N GLU A 450 14.56 -4.95 -10.85
CA GLU A 450 15.74 -4.58 -11.64
C GLU A 450 15.39 -4.47 -13.13
N ARG A 451 14.58 -5.40 -13.67
CA ARG A 451 14.11 -5.35 -15.06
C ARG A 451 13.29 -4.09 -15.34
N ASN A 452 12.35 -3.75 -14.46
CA ASN A 452 11.56 -2.52 -14.58
C ASN A 452 12.42 -1.25 -14.56
N ARG A 453 13.40 -1.17 -13.64
CA ARG A 453 14.35 -0.04 -13.62
C ARG A 453 15.15 0.07 -14.92
N LEU A 454 15.61 -1.05 -15.48
CA LEU A 454 16.34 -1.08 -16.76
C LEU A 454 15.43 -0.65 -17.92
N ALA A 455 14.19 -1.13 -17.96
CA ALA A 455 13.22 -0.75 -18.99
C ALA A 455 12.94 0.77 -18.96
N LEU A 456 12.84 1.34 -17.76
CA LEU A 456 12.69 2.78 -17.61
C LEU A 456 13.95 3.54 -18.04
N CYS A 457 15.15 3.07 -17.71
CA CYS A 457 16.40 3.64 -18.24
C CYS A 457 16.41 3.67 -19.77
N LYS A 458 15.99 2.58 -20.42
CA LYS A 458 15.88 2.52 -21.90
C LYS A 458 14.95 3.58 -22.46
N LEU A 459 13.79 3.76 -21.80
CA LEU A 459 12.83 4.78 -22.20
C LEU A 459 13.45 6.19 -22.10
N LEU A 460 14.12 6.49 -20.98
CA LEU A 460 14.72 7.81 -20.71
C LEU A 460 15.92 8.15 -21.62
N LEU A 461 16.48 7.18 -22.32
CA LEU A 461 17.54 7.38 -23.31
C LEU A 461 17.02 7.85 -24.67
N ARG A 462 15.70 7.86 -24.87
CA ARG A 462 15.05 8.33 -26.11
C ARG A 462 14.46 9.72 -25.91
N PRO A 463 14.46 10.57 -26.97
CA PRO A 463 13.80 11.87 -26.88
C PRO A 463 12.28 11.73 -26.97
N PHE A 464 11.55 12.32 -26.04
CA PHE A 464 10.09 12.44 -26.06
C PHE A 464 9.66 13.75 -25.37
N ASN A 465 8.46 14.22 -25.67
CA ASN A 465 7.85 15.41 -25.04
C ASN A 465 6.52 15.09 -24.35
N THR A 466 6.02 13.89 -24.56
CA THR A 466 4.82 13.37 -23.93
C THR A 466 5.10 11.97 -23.40
N LEU A 467 4.83 11.72 -22.14
CA LEU A 467 5.10 10.44 -21.48
C LEU A 467 3.80 9.85 -20.96
N ILE A 468 3.51 8.62 -21.36
CA ILE A 468 2.40 7.82 -20.87
C ILE A 468 2.98 6.65 -20.07
N MET A 469 2.55 6.49 -18.81
CA MET A 469 3.03 5.43 -17.92
C MET A 469 1.85 4.61 -17.38
N ASP A 470 1.91 3.31 -17.60
CA ASP A 470 0.89 2.36 -17.13
C ASP A 470 1.45 1.51 -16.00
N GLU A 471 0.99 1.77 -14.77
CA GLU A 471 1.42 1.12 -13.52
C GLU A 471 2.95 1.04 -13.33
N PRO A 472 3.67 2.17 -13.41
CA PRO A 472 5.14 2.18 -13.36
C PRO A 472 5.72 1.77 -12.01
N THR A 473 4.90 1.75 -10.96
CA THR A 473 5.30 1.45 -9.58
C THR A 473 5.15 -0.02 -9.20
N ASN A 474 4.52 -0.85 -10.04
CA ASN A 474 4.31 -2.25 -9.76
C ASN A 474 5.65 -3.01 -9.65
N HIS A 475 5.75 -3.87 -8.65
CA HIS A 475 6.94 -4.68 -8.33
C HIS A 475 8.21 -3.86 -7.98
N LEU A 476 8.10 -2.55 -7.79
CA LEU A 476 9.20 -1.69 -7.38
C LEU A 476 9.29 -1.58 -5.85
N ASP A 477 10.52 -1.63 -5.35
CA ASP A 477 10.77 -1.28 -3.96
C ASP A 477 10.63 0.23 -3.71
N ILE A 478 10.52 0.59 -2.45
CA ILE A 478 10.28 1.98 -2.02
C ILE A 478 11.36 2.94 -2.58
N GLN A 479 12.63 2.53 -2.59
CA GLN A 479 13.72 3.36 -3.12
C GLN A 479 13.55 3.59 -4.63
N SER A 480 13.24 2.54 -5.39
CA SER A 480 13.01 2.65 -6.83
C SER A 480 11.83 3.55 -7.18
N LYS A 481 10.74 3.48 -6.40
CA LYS A 481 9.58 4.37 -6.55
C LYS A 481 9.94 5.84 -6.34
N GLU A 482 10.72 6.15 -5.30
CA GLU A 482 11.19 7.52 -5.04
C GLU A 482 12.08 8.05 -6.17
N ILE A 483 12.98 7.23 -6.67
CA ILE A 483 13.86 7.54 -7.78
C ILE A 483 13.04 7.95 -9.01
N ILE A 484 12.06 7.16 -9.37
CA ILE A 484 11.20 7.41 -10.52
C ILE A 484 10.37 8.67 -10.29
N LYS A 485 9.77 8.84 -9.11
CA LYS A 485 9.01 10.04 -8.76
C LYS A 485 9.84 11.31 -8.90
N LEU A 486 11.04 11.34 -8.34
CA LEU A 486 11.97 12.48 -8.45
C LEU A 486 12.38 12.75 -9.91
N ALA A 487 12.57 11.69 -10.71
CA ALA A 487 12.82 11.84 -12.14
C ALA A 487 11.64 12.52 -12.83
N LEU A 488 10.43 12.00 -12.64
CA LEU A 488 9.22 12.52 -13.28
C LEU A 488 8.86 13.94 -12.84
N GLN A 489 9.15 14.31 -11.59
CA GLN A 489 8.97 15.69 -11.13
C GLN A 489 9.84 16.70 -11.92
N LYS A 490 11.01 16.27 -12.39
CA LYS A 490 11.91 17.10 -13.23
C LYS A 490 11.56 17.07 -14.71
N PHE A 491 10.59 16.25 -15.12
CA PHE A 491 10.16 16.18 -16.51
C PHE A 491 9.26 17.38 -16.83
N GLU A 492 9.66 18.20 -17.83
CA GLU A 492 8.95 19.43 -18.23
C GLU A 492 7.88 19.19 -19.31
N GLY A 493 7.77 17.95 -19.83
CA GLY A 493 6.79 17.57 -20.85
C GLY A 493 5.42 17.25 -20.26
N THR A 494 4.52 16.79 -21.13
CA THR A 494 3.18 16.32 -20.76
C THR A 494 3.26 14.92 -20.21
N LEU A 495 2.62 14.66 -19.06
CA LEU A 495 2.67 13.41 -18.34
C LEU A 495 1.26 12.84 -18.12
N ILE A 496 1.06 11.59 -18.52
CA ILE A 496 -0.16 10.82 -18.22
C ILE A 496 0.28 9.57 -17.46
N VAL A 497 -0.24 9.38 -16.24
CA VAL A 497 0.11 8.27 -15.36
C VAL A 497 -1.14 7.50 -14.96
N ILE A 498 -1.09 6.20 -15.15
CA ILE A 498 -2.02 5.25 -14.55
C ILE A 498 -1.27 4.64 -13.37
N SER A 499 -1.75 4.84 -12.14
CA SER A 499 -1.17 4.20 -10.96
C SER A 499 -2.18 4.12 -9.83
N HIS A 500 -2.07 3.07 -9.03
CA HIS A 500 -2.82 2.90 -7.77
C HIS A 500 -1.99 3.33 -6.54
N ASP A 501 -0.79 3.84 -6.74
CA ASP A 501 0.10 4.31 -5.67
C ASP A 501 -0.17 5.78 -5.34
N ARG A 502 -0.87 6.00 -4.22
CA ARG A 502 -1.29 7.33 -3.73
C ARG A 502 -0.09 8.26 -3.49
N GLU A 503 0.96 7.73 -2.85
CA GLU A 503 2.18 8.50 -2.54
C GLU A 503 2.94 8.88 -3.82
N PHE A 504 2.96 7.99 -4.80
CA PHE A 504 3.59 8.25 -6.08
C PHE A 504 2.91 9.39 -6.84
N LEU A 505 1.57 9.39 -6.89
CA LEU A 505 0.79 10.41 -7.60
C LEU A 505 0.79 11.77 -6.89
N GLN A 506 0.92 11.78 -5.55
CA GLN A 506 0.92 13.01 -4.77
C GLN A 506 2.08 13.95 -5.16
N GLY A 507 1.75 15.18 -5.60
CA GLY A 507 2.73 16.17 -6.06
C GLY A 507 3.38 15.83 -7.41
N LEU A 508 2.84 14.85 -8.14
CA LEU A 508 3.25 14.51 -9.51
C LEU A 508 2.20 14.90 -10.55
N CYS A 509 0.93 14.75 -10.23
CA CYS A 509 -0.20 15.06 -11.10
C CYS A 509 -1.07 16.15 -10.47
N ASP A 510 -1.60 17.04 -11.30
CA ASP A 510 -2.45 18.18 -10.96
C ASP A 510 -3.87 18.07 -11.55
N LYS A 511 -4.08 17.10 -12.45
CA LYS A 511 -5.38 16.76 -13.03
C LYS A 511 -5.67 15.29 -12.84
N ILE A 512 -6.91 14.96 -12.50
CA ILE A 512 -7.38 13.60 -12.32
C ILE A 512 -8.53 13.33 -13.29
N TYR A 513 -8.43 12.24 -14.04
CA TYR A 513 -9.52 11.69 -14.83
C TYR A 513 -9.92 10.33 -14.27
N GLU A 514 -11.18 10.20 -13.87
CA GLU A 514 -11.74 8.97 -13.34
C GLU A 514 -12.45 8.17 -14.42
N PHE A 515 -12.03 6.93 -14.61
CA PHE A 515 -12.75 5.92 -15.40
C PHE A 515 -13.74 5.17 -14.53
N ARG A 516 -15.03 5.26 -14.90
CA ARG A 516 -16.09 4.60 -14.18
C ARG A 516 -17.28 4.28 -15.08
N ASP A 517 -17.75 3.01 -15.01
CA ASP A 517 -18.91 2.50 -15.74
C ASP A 517 -18.88 2.89 -17.24
N GLY A 518 -17.70 2.73 -17.85
CA GLY A 518 -17.46 2.99 -19.27
C GLY A 518 -17.38 4.47 -19.65
N LYS A 519 -17.40 5.41 -18.68
CA LYS A 519 -17.28 6.86 -18.90
C LYS A 519 -16.05 7.41 -18.22
N MET A 520 -15.57 8.55 -18.70
CA MET A 520 -14.46 9.28 -18.11
C MET A 520 -14.93 10.65 -17.63
N LYS A 521 -14.54 11.03 -16.41
CA LYS A 521 -14.87 12.35 -15.83
C LYS A 521 -13.63 13.00 -15.29
N GLU A 522 -13.50 14.30 -15.51
CA GLU A 522 -12.48 15.13 -14.86
C GLU A 522 -12.90 15.42 -13.43
N PHE A 523 -11.99 15.20 -12.49
CA PHE A 523 -12.12 15.59 -11.09
C PHE A 523 -11.21 16.80 -10.84
N LEU A 524 -11.81 17.89 -10.36
CA LEU A 524 -11.09 19.11 -10.00
C LEU A 524 -10.66 19.02 -8.54
N GLY A 525 -9.38 18.77 -8.31
CA GLY A 525 -8.79 18.63 -6.98
C GLY A 525 -7.52 17.79 -6.99
N ASP A 526 -6.85 17.71 -5.86
CA ASP A 526 -5.69 16.86 -5.70
C ASP A 526 -6.07 15.40 -5.41
N ILE A 527 -5.07 14.51 -5.32
CA ILE A 527 -5.30 13.09 -5.09
C ILE A 527 -5.94 12.82 -3.71
N ASN A 528 -5.66 13.64 -2.69
CA ASN A 528 -6.20 13.43 -1.35
C ASN A 528 -7.68 13.82 -1.32
N GLU A 529 -8.05 14.95 -1.94
CA GLU A 529 -9.44 15.40 -2.09
C GLU A 529 -10.26 14.37 -2.89
N TYR A 530 -9.68 13.81 -3.96
CA TYR A 530 -10.31 12.74 -4.73
C TYR A 530 -10.56 11.50 -3.86
N LEU A 531 -9.59 11.08 -3.05
CA LEU A 531 -9.72 9.91 -2.19
C LEU A 531 -10.79 10.11 -1.10
N GLU A 532 -10.86 11.27 -0.48
CA GLU A 532 -11.92 11.60 0.49
C GLU A 532 -13.32 11.59 -0.15
N PHE A 533 -13.43 12.17 -1.35
CA PHE A 533 -14.67 12.14 -2.13
C PHE A 533 -15.09 10.68 -2.42
N ARG A 534 -14.16 9.87 -2.90
CA ARG A 534 -14.42 8.46 -3.24
C ARG A 534 -14.77 7.59 -2.02
N GLN A 535 -14.13 7.82 -0.88
CA GLN A 535 -14.46 7.12 0.35
C GLN A 535 -15.93 7.33 0.76
N LYS A 536 -16.43 8.55 0.65
CA LYS A 536 -17.84 8.88 0.96
C LYS A 536 -18.82 8.26 -0.04
N GLU A 537 -18.46 8.21 -1.32
CA GLU A 537 -19.29 7.58 -2.36
C GLU A 537 -19.28 6.05 -2.26
N SER A 538 -18.14 5.41 -2.05
CA SER A 538 -18.03 3.94 -1.98
C SER A 538 -18.90 3.34 -0.88
N ILE A 539 -19.03 4.02 0.27
CA ILE A 539 -19.92 3.60 1.35
C ILE A 539 -21.40 3.59 0.88
N ARG A 540 -21.80 4.60 0.11
CA ARG A 540 -23.17 4.70 -0.45
C ARG A 540 -23.42 3.61 -1.49
N GLU A 541 -22.43 3.32 -2.33
CA GLU A 541 -22.50 2.31 -3.38
C GLU A 541 -22.57 0.90 -2.82
N ILE A 542 -21.73 0.57 -1.83
CA ILE A 542 -21.80 -0.70 -1.12
C ILE A 542 -23.19 -0.90 -0.49
N SER A 543 -23.77 0.15 0.08
CA SER A 543 -25.11 0.11 0.64
C SER A 543 -26.18 -0.13 -0.44
N ALA A 544 -26.05 0.50 -1.60
CA ALA A 544 -26.96 0.33 -2.74
C ALA A 544 -26.85 -1.08 -3.38
N GLU A 545 -25.62 -1.62 -3.50
CA GLU A 545 -25.39 -2.97 -4.00
C GLU A 545 -25.96 -4.05 -3.06
N LYS A 546 -25.81 -3.86 -1.74
CA LYS A 546 -26.44 -4.72 -0.73
C LYS A 546 -27.97 -4.71 -0.84
N ALA A 547 -28.56 -3.53 -1.00
CA ALA A 547 -30.00 -3.37 -1.17
C ALA A 547 -30.52 -4.09 -2.43
N LYS A 548 -29.77 -4.05 -3.54
CA LYS A 548 -30.08 -4.81 -4.76
C LYS A 548 -30.03 -6.33 -4.53
N LEU A 549 -29.01 -6.81 -3.81
CA LEU A 549 -28.82 -8.23 -3.54
C LEU A 549 -29.96 -8.81 -2.69
N HIS A 550 -30.44 -8.04 -1.70
CA HIS A 550 -31.52 -8.46 -0.80
C HIS A 550 -32.93 -8.09 -1.29
N GLY A 551 -33.08 -7.53 -2.50
CA GLY A 551 -34.38 -7.19 -3.10
C GLY A 551 -35.09 -6.00 -2.44
N GLU A 552 -34.37 -5.16 -1.69
CA GLU A 552 -34.89 -3.94 -1.10
C GLU A 552 -34.83 -2.78 -2.12
N GLU A 553 -35.99 -2.35 -2.63
CA GLU A 553 -36.07 -1.15 -3.48
C GLU A 553 -35.64 0.10 -2.67
N THR A 554 -34.43 0.56 -2.87
CA THR A 554 -33.98 1.85 -2.34
C THR A 554 -34.65 2.99 -3.13
N LYS A 555 -35.67 3.61 -2.55
CA LYS A 555 -36.13 4.93 -2.97
C LYS A 555 -35.08 5.96 -2.60
N VAL A 556 -34.10 6.19 -3.48
CA VAL A 556 -33.23 7.34 -3.41
C VAL A 556 -33.99 8.55 -4.00
N GLU A 557 -34.67 9.31 -3.16
CA GLU A 557 -35.21 10.62 -3.54
C GLU A 557 -34.06 11.61 -3.73
N VAL A 558 -33.76 11.90 -4.99
CA VAL A 558 -33.01 13.09 -5.36
C VAL A 558 -33.91 14.30 -5.14
N LYS A 559 -33.74 14.99 -4.02
CA LYS A 559 -34.40 16.29 -3.79
C LYS A 559 -33.70 17.39 -4.57
N THR A 560 -34.18 17.63 -5.81
CA THR A 560 -34.08 18.94 -6.43
C THR A 560 -35.13 19.84 -5.78
N LYS A 561 -34.68 20.99 -5.21
CA LYS A 561 -35.53 22.03 -4.65
C LYS A 561 -36.47 22.58 -5.71
N LYS A 562 -37.79 22.50 -5.49
CA LYS A 562 -38.77 23.57 -5.85
C LYS A 562 -39.80 23.66 -4.73
N GLU A 563 -40.02 24.93 -4.34
CA GLU A 563 -40.98 25.36 -3.32
C GLU A 563 -42.42 25.08 -3.74
N ASP A 564 -43.26 24.64 -2.81
CA ASP A 564 -44.50 25.25 -2.36
C ASP A 564 -45.22 24.39 -1.32
N LYS A 565 -45.81 25.05 -0.30
CA LYS A 565 -46.55 24.56 0.87
C LYS A 565 -48.03 24.26 0.52
N PRO A 566 -48.94 23.79 1.48
CA PRO A 566 -48.76 23.30 2.83
C PRO A 566 -49.68 22.09 3.25
N ALA A 567 -49.44 21.62 4.49
CA ALA A 567 -50.32 21.02 5.51
C ALA A 567 -50.69 19.52 5.45
N THR A 568 -50.34 18.73 6.45
CA THR A 568 -51.04 18.41 7.72
C THR A 568 -50.35 17.28 8.48
N GLU A 569 -50.23 17.45 9.77
CA GLU A 569 -49.69 16.69 10.91
C GLU A 569 -49.69 15.16 10.90
N THR A 570 -48.62 14.54 11.46
CA THR A 570 -48.79 13.64 12.60
C THR A 570 -47.50 13.52 13.43
N GLN A 571 -47.65 13.65 14.74
CA GLN A 571 -46.65 13.69 15.80
C GLN A 571 -45.90 12.35 15.97
N GLN A 572 -44.59 12.34 15.68
CA GLN A 572 -43.60 11.49 16.37
C GLN A 572 -42.13 11.85 16.02
N SER A 573 -41.90 12.77 15.03
CA SER A 573 -40.57 13.22 14.61
C SER A 573 -40.06 14.49 15.34
N THR A 574 -40.74 14.96 16.36
CA THR A 574 -40.54 16.30 16.95
C THR A 574 -39.51 16.34 18.08
N ILE A 575 -39.04 15.19 18.57
CA ILE A 575 -38.08 15.16 19.70
C ILE A 575 -36.64 15.13 19.13
N VAL A 576 -36.34 14.31 18.14
CA VAL A 576 -35.01 14.19 17.52
C VAL A 576 -34.62 15.50 16.81
N SER A 577 -35.56 16.22 16.18
CA SER A 577 -35.27 17.48 15.51
C SER A 577 -35.01 18.68 16.45
N LYS A 578 -35.43 18.62 17.70
CA LYS A 578 -35.14 19.66 18.71
C LYS A 578 -33.76 19.51 19.33
N GLU A 579 -33.30 18.30 19.56
CA GLU A 579 -31.93 18.04 20.03
C GLU A 579 -30.89 18.36 18.98
N GLN A 580 -31.09 17.96 17.73
CA GLN A 580 -30.21 18.31 16.62
C GLN A 580 -30.13 19.83 16.38
N LYS A 581 -31.26 20.56 16.46
CA LYS A 581 -31.25 22.02 16.38
C LYS A 581 -30.51 22.68 17.55
N ASN A 582 -30.60 22.12 18.75
CA ASN A 582 -29.86 22.63 19.91
C ASN A 582 -28.35 22.41 19.76
N ILE A 583 -27.92 21.26 19.22
CA ILE A 583 -26.51 20.97 18.98
C ILE A 583 -25.98 21.87 17.85
N GLN A 584 -26.73 22.08 16.76
CA GLN A 584 -26.37 23.02 15.68
C GLN A 584 -26.22 24.47 16.18
N ASN A 585 -27.10 24.91 17.10
CA ASN A 585 -27.00 26.26 17.66
C ASN A 585 -25.80 26.40 18.62
N LYS A 586 -25.40 25.33 19.31
CA LYS A 586 -24.19 25.32 20.14
C LYS A 586 -22.94 25.33 19.24
N LEU A 587 -22.92 24.52 18.19
CA LEU A 587 -21.83 24.44 17.24
C LEU A 587 -21.55 25.80 16.59
N LYS A 588 -22.59 26.51 16.16
CA LYS A 588 -22.48 27.87 15.61
C LYS A 588 -21.90 28.87 16.61
N LYS A 589 -22.25 28.77 17.90
CA LYS A 589 -21.67 29.65 18.94
C LYS A 589 -20.20 29.35 19.20
N VAL A 590 -19.81 28.09 19.13
CA VAL A 590 -18.40 27.69 19.29
C VAL A 590 -17.59 28.14 18.07
N GLU A 591 -18.14 28.07 16.86
CA GLU A 591 -17.51 28.61 15.65
C GLU A 591 -17.29 30.13 15.70
N GLU A 592 -18.29 30.88 16.19
CA GLU A 592 -18.15 32.33 16.40
C GLU A 592 -17.05 32.64 17.43
N LYS A 593 -16.95 31.83 18.51
CA LYS A 593 -15.91 31.97 19.53
C LYS A 593 -14.51 31.63 19.01
N ILE A 594 -14.38 30.59 18.19
CA ILE A 594 -13.11 30.22 17.53
C ILE A 594 -12.63 31.38 16.66
N THR A 595 -13.51 31.96 15.83
CA THR A 595 -13.15 33.09 14.95
C THR A 595 -12.70 34.33 15.74
N GLU A 596 -13.34 34.60 16.90
CA GLU A 596 -12.89 35.70 17.78
C GLU A 596 -11.51 35.43 18.40
N LEU A 597 -11.24 34.21 18.82
CA LEU A 597 -9.97 33.83 19.42
C LEU A 597 -8.83 33.80 18.40
N GLU A 598 -9.10 33.32 17.20
CA GLU A 598 -8.16 33.36 16.06
C GLU A 598 -7.76 34.81 15.72
N THR A 599 -8.73 35.71 15.64
CA THR A 599 -8.47 37.14 15.38
C THR A 599 -7.58 37.75 16.46
N LYS A 600 -7.81 37.40 17.75
CA LYS A 600 -6.97 37.88 18.85
C LYS A 600 -5.55 37.29 18.81
N VAL A 601 -5.39 36.04 18.44
CA VAL A 601 -4.07 35.39 18.25
C VAL A 601 -3.31 36.07 17.13
N GLU A 602 -3.96 36.35 15.98
CA GLU A 602 -3.37 37.08 14.87
C GLU A 602 -2.96 38.51 15.24
N GLU A 603 -3.75 39.23 16.05
CA GLU A 603 -3.41 40.56 16.57
C GLU A 603 -2.16 40.52 17.46
N PHE A 604 -2.04 39.51 18.34
CA PHE A 604 -0.83 39.32 19.14
C PHE A 604 0.38 38.99 18.29
N GLU A 605 0.27 38.10 17.31
CA GLU A 605 1.35 37.74 16.39
C GLU A 605 1.81 38.92 15.53
N ALA A 606 0.87 39.75 15.08
CA ALA A 606 1.16 40.99 14.37
C ALA A 606 1.85 42.04 15.26
N SER A 607 1.58 42.04 16.57
CA SER A 607 2.27 42.92 17.54
C SER A 607 3.70 42.47 17.81
N PHE A 608 3.95 41.14 17.86
CA PHE A 608 5.27 40.55 18.08
C PHE A 608 6.25 40.79 16.92
N THR A 609 5.73 41.05 15.72
CA THR A 609 6.55 41.43 14.56
C THR A 609 7.02 42.89 14.62
N LYS A 610 6.43 43.73 15.49
CA LYS A 610 6.73 45.16 15.57
C LYS A 610 7.58 45.56 16.80
N GLU A 611 7.40 44.88 17.92
CA GLU A 611 8.12 45.11 19.17
C GLU A 611 8.36 43.81 19.93
N ASN A 612 9.46 43.70 20.70
CA ASN A 612 9.70 42.53 21.56
C ASN A 612 8.57 42.42 22.61
N PRO A 613 7.89 41.29 22.73
CA PRO A 613 6.75 41.11 23.63
C PRO A 613 7.19 41.23 25.10
N SER A 614 6.37 41.91 25.93
CA SER A 614 6.53 41.90 27.38
C SER A 614 6.08 40.55 27.96
N GLU A 615 6.58 40.16 29.14
CA GLU A 615 6.16 38.92 29.83
C GLU A 615 4.66 38.83 30.01
N GLU A 616 3.99 39.94 30.33
CA GLU A 616 2.54 40.02 30.48
C GLU A 616 1.75 39.80 29.15
N THR A 617 2.35 40.23 28.02
CA THR A 617 1.74 40.03 26.68
C THR A 617 1.89 38.58 26.20
N LEU A 618 3.01 37.95 26.58
CA LEU A 618 3.25 36.51 26.33
C LEU A 618 2.32 35.60 27.15
N GLU A 619 2.03 35.94 28.39
CA GLU A 619 1.07 35.21 29.22
C GLU A 619 -0.35 35.31 28.64
N LYS A 620 -0.77 36.50 28.19
CA LYS A 620 -2.07 36.71 27.53
C LYS A 620 -2.17 35.95 26.21
N TYR A 621 -1.13 35.93 25.41
CA TYR A 621 -1.07 35.14 24.18
C TYR A 621 -1.22 33.63 24.45
N ASN A 622 -0.48 33.11 25.41
CA ASN A 622 -0.54 31.69 25.77
C ASN A 622 -1.92 31.31 26.32
N SER A 623 -2.53 32.13 27.18
CA SER A 623 -3.89 31.89 27.69
C SER A 623 -4.94 31.93 26.58
N THR A 624 -4.82 32.85 25.61
CA THR A 624 -5.73 32.92 24.47
C THR A 624 -5.58 31.70 23.55
N LYS A 625 -4.38 31.19 23.40
CA LYS A 625 -4.11 29.97 22.62
C LYS A 625 -4.64 28.71 23.30
N GLU A 626 -4.52 28.59 24.61
CA GLU A 626 -5.15 27.51 25.38
C GLU A 626 -6.70 27.56 25.29
N GLU A 627 -7.29 28.76 25.31
CA GLU A 627 -8.74 28.91 25.13
C GLU A 627 -9.19 28.55 23.69
N LEU A 628 -8.35 28.82 22.69
CA LEU A 628 -8.60 28.42 21.31
C LEU A 628 -8.56 26.89 21.17
N ASP A 629 -7.56 26.23 21.74
CA ASP A 629 -7.43 24.77 21.71
C ASP A 629 -8.61 24.07 22.40
N LEU A 630 -9.10 24.63 23.52
CA LEU A 630 -10.29 24.13 24.21
C LEU A 630 -11.57 24.33 23.38
N ALA A 631 -11.70 25.46 22.69
CA ALA A 631 -12.84 25.72 21.83
C ALA A 631 -12.86 24.82 20.59
N LEU A 632 -11.69 24.50 20.01
CA LEU A 632 -11.55 23.53 18.93
C LEU A 632 -11.92 22.10 19.36
N GLN A 633 -11.52 21.68 20.56
CA GLN A 633 -11.93 20.38 21.11
C GLN A 633 -13.45 20.30 21.37
N GLU A 634 -14.05 21.41 21.85
CA GLU A 634 -15.51 21.47 22.06
C GLU A 634 -16.26 21.44 20.71
N TRP A 635 -15.74 22.08 19.68
CA TRP A 635 -16.27 22.05 18.32
C TRP A 635 -16.23 20.64 17.72
N GLU A 636 -15.10 19.95 17.84
CA GLU A 636 -14.91 18.57 17.38
C GLU A 636 -15.86 17.60 18.11
N TYR A 637 -16.00 17.75 19.44
CA TYR A 637 -16.93 16.94 20.23
C TYR A 637 -18.40 17.16 19.83
N LEU A 638 -18.81 18.41 19.59
CA LEU A 638 -20.17 18.73 19.13
C LEU A 638 -20.42 18.26 17.69
N GLY A 639 -19.40 18.27 16.84
CA GLY A 639 -19.45 17.72 15.50
C GLY A 639 -19.73 16.21 15.49
N THR A 640 -19.06 15.44 16.35
CA THR A 640 -19.30 13.99 16.48
C THR A 640 -20.68 13.63 17.04
N GLN A 641 -21.41 14.56 17.64
CA GLN A 641 -22.79 14.36 18.10
C GLN A 641 -23.85 14.65 17.04
N LEU A 642 -23.45 15.24 15.90
CA LEU A 642 -24.34 15.56 14.76
C LEU A 642 -24.28 14.50 13.62
N ASP A 643 -23.18 13.71 13.60
CA ASP A 643 -23.03 12.52 12.77
C ASP A 643 -23.67 11.29 13.45
#